data_2a4245942012b63a90e0fcd25b693d3b
#
_entry.id   2a4245942012b63a90e0fcd25b693d3b
#
_cell.length_a   1.000
_cell.length_b   1.000
_cell.length_c   1.000
_cell.angle_alpha   90.00
_cell.angle_beta   90.00
_cell.angle_gamma   90.00
#
_symmetry.space_group_name_H-M   'P 1'
#
loop_
_entity.id
_entity.type
_entity.pdbx_description
1 polymer ?
#
loop_
_entity_poly.entity_id
_entity_poly.type
_entity_poly.pdbx_seq_one_letter_code
_entity_poly.pdbx_strand_id
1 'polypeptide(L)'
;MPSAQVEVSGNVALITDGAVAREGASWDAPAAVKLASQAASITYDLGEPRKVSALYAQADANDTYKIAGSSDGQPGSFRVLAEVANVVDRGHGLRVRSVQIEPVTVRYLRIGEAVGDAFFSVSEFAAYCLAPTPFPPVLRIADSLPVPAPLPAAEPAAAESTTGARLIVWLEILLGVAIAALVGVWIARRKRRPDAPSVSSGADERPFALVLVLFVASGCAALIYEIVWFQMLQLVLGSSAVSIAVLLGTFMGGMCLGSLGLSRFVSRSRHPLRVYAILEIAIGVSGILMLGAIPLVEHVYTAVVGHGVPGLLLRGLFAAICLLPPTVMMGATLPAVSRWVEMSPRGVSWLGTFYGGNTLGAVFGCLLAGFYLLRVHDMHTATFVAVALNVAVAASAFALARALPGTVPRDTSQDPAVPAIASATTPAWIIYLAIGLSGMSALGAEVIWTRLFGLLLSHTTYTFSIILAVFLVGIGLGSGVGSLIARRTPDARRALGLAQLALVAAIFWASWNITSSLPYWPVNPRLAGTPWNQFQIDFVRCLWAILPAACLWGASFPLALAAVASRGSDGGAVVGRIYAANTVGAIVGALGTSLVLIATVGTQNGERILIALAAVAAAITLVPSLVSARVAPRFTMREAIWTLAILELAVLLGSNVIAVPPLLVAHGRFSAAERNTKETFLYVGEGMNSSPAVTRDQNGIISYANAGKVQASTLPQDMRLQRMLGHLTTLIPVAPRDVLVIACGAGVTAGAASIDPRIEHLTIAEIEPLVPSVVAGYFSDYNYDVVRNPKVHVEVDDARHFLTTTKKKFDAITSDPFDPWVKGAANLYTREFWELAKRHLNPGGVVTVFVQLYDSGMAAVKSEVATFFEAFPNGVVWGNTVQGQGYDVVLLGQVEPIHIDVDALERLLQSREFVQVAQSLRQLGWDSAVSLLSTYGGRGSELGPWLSDAQVNTDDNLRLQFLAGFGMNVDQRAEIYRGMLALRHYPDDMFVGSPAQLNGLRAAIVAGAQ
;
A
#
# COMPACT_ATOMS: atom_id res chain seq x y z
N MET A 1 14.79 -24.50 30.69
CA MET A 1 14.92 -23.74 29.45
C MET A 1 14.85 -24.71 28.28
N PRO A 2 14.16 -24.39 27.17
CA PRO A 2 14.14 -25.25 25.99
C PRO A 2 15.54 -25.39 25.39
N SER A 3 15.83 -26.59 24.89
CA SER A 3 17.09 -26.89 24.20
C SER A 3 17.06 -26.50 22.71
N ALA A 4 15.89 -26.48 22.10
CA ALA A 4 15.68 -26.01 20.72
C ALA A 4 14.26 -25.45 20.53
N GLN A 5 14.14 -24.50 19.62
CA GLN A 5 12.89 -23.83 19.25
C GLN A 5 12.83 -23.70 17.74
N VAL A 6 11.68 -23.99 17.14
CA VAL A 6 11.43 -23.86 15.69
C VAL A 6 10.14 -23.05 15.54
N GLU A 7 10.26 -21.87 14.89
CA GLU A 7 9.11 -20.99 14.57
C GLU A 7 8.22 -20.65 15.77
N VAL A 8 8.84 -20.20 16.87
CA VAL A 8 8.16 -19.89 18.14
C VAL A 8 8.31 -18.40 18.45
N SER A 9 7.25 -17.76 18.91
CA SER A 9 7.26 -16.36 19.36
C SER A 9 6.69 -16.20 20.77
N GLY A 10 7.30 -15.34 21.58
CA GLY A 10 6.97 -15.11 22.99
C GLY A 10 8.05 -15.62 23.93
N ASN A 11 7.78 -15.47 25.25
CA ASN A 11 8.72 -15.90 26.28
C ASN A 11 8.52 -17.39 26.59
N VAL A 12 9.31 -18.25 26.00
CA VAL A 12 9.21 -19.72 26.17
C VAL A 12 9.40 -20.22 27.62
N ALA A 13 9.92 -19.38 28.52
CA ALA A 13 9.99 -19.76 29.94
C ALA A 13 8.59 -19.87 30.58
N LEU A 14 7.58 -19.25 30.02
CA LEU A 14 6.19 -19.32 30.48
C LEU A 14 5.58 -20.72 30.34
N ILE A 15 6.08 -21.56 29.41
CA ILE A 15 5.51 -22.91 29.16
C ILE A 15 5.88 -23.91 30.28
N THR A 16 6.83 -23.58 31.16
CA THR A 16 7.33 -24.52 32.22
C THR A 16 7.55 -23.80 33.55
N ASP A 17 6.83 -22.70 33.78
CA ASP A 17 6.95 -21.91 35.02
C ASP A 17 5.96 -22.32 36.11
N GLY A 18 5.11 -23.29 35.83
CA GLY A 18 4.11 -23.83 36.77
C GLY A 18 2.90 -22.90 36.92
N ALA A 19 2.71 -21.96 35.96
CA ALA A 19 1.56 -21.10 35.95
C ALA A 19 0.76 -21.27 34.64
N VAL A 20 -0.54 -21.38 34.74
CA VAL A 20 -1.46 -21.57 33.62
C VAL A 20 -2.23 -20.29 33.32
N ALA A 21 -2.59 -20.07 32.07
CA ALA A 21 -3.58 -19.08 31.76
C ALA A 21 -4.96 -19.45 32.34
N ARG A 22 -5.85 -18.49 32.54
CA ARG A 22 -7.22 -18.80 32.95
C ARG A 22 -7.88 -19.69 31.90
N GLU A 23 -8.61 -20.72 32.33
CA GLU A 23 -9.35 -21.61 31.41
C GLU A 23 -10.26 -20.82 30.49
N GLY A 24 -10.10 -21.02 29.18
CA GLY A 24 -10.81 -20.26 28.11
C GLY A 24 -10.18 -18.92 27.79
N ALA A 25 -9.01 -18.58 28.33
CA ALA A 25 -8.26 -17.41 27.87
C ALA A 25 -7.94 -17.54 26.38
N SER A 26 -7.83 -16.38 25.69
CA SER A 26 -7.50 -16.36 24.26
C SER A 26 -6.17 -17.06 23.98
N TRP A 27 -6.03 -17.66 22.80
CA TRP A 27 -4.80 -18.29 22.31
C TRP A 27 -3.58 -17.36 22.36
N ASP A 28 -3.80 -16.05 22.30
CA ASP A 28 -2.77 -15.02 22.34
C ASP A 28 -2.57 -14.39 23.73
N ALA A 29 -3.09 -15.03 24.79
CA ALA A 29 -2.96 -14.54 26.15
C ALA A 29 -1.48 -14.27 26.53
N PRO A 30 -1.20 -13.26 27.39
CA PRO A 30 0.18 -12.94 27.79
C PRO A 30 0.93 -14.11 28.45
N ALA A 31 0.20 -15.07 29.03
CA ALA A 31 0.74 -16.29 29.63
C ALA A 31 0.94 -17.43 28.62
N ALA A 32 0.72 -17.19 27.30
CA ALA A 32 0.88 -18.21 26.27
C ALA A 32 2.03 -17.89 25.32
N VAL A 33 2.64 -18.93 24.81
CA VAL A 33 3.68 -18.87 23.77
C VAL A 33 3.08 -19.32 22.45
N LYS A 34 3.28 -18.54 21.39
CA LYS A 34 2.70 -18.77 20.08
C LYS A 34 3.62 -19.64 19.23
N LEU A 35 3.03 -20.61 18.54
CA LEU A 35 3.69 -21.45 17.54
C LEU A 35 3.26 -20.94 16.16
N ALA A 36 4.22 -20.52 15.34
CA ALA A 36 3.93 -19.75 14.15
C ALA A 36 3.48 -20.57 12.93
N SER A 37 3.62 -21.91 12.98
CA SER A 37 3.20 -22.79 11.92
C SER A 37 2.89 -24.20 12.43
N GLN A 38 2.35 -25.04 11.57
CA GLN A 38 2.14 -26.47 11.87
C GLN A 38 3.44 -27.25 12.16
N ALA A 39 4.57 -26.78 11.65
CA ALA A 39 5.88 -27.40 11.89
C ALA A 39 6.58 -26.84 13.14
N ALA A 40 5.99 -25.80 13.76
CA ALA A 40 6.56 -25.17 14.93
C ALA A 40 6.64 -26.14 16.13
N SER A 41 7.73 -26.04 16.88
CA SER A 41 7.93 -26.95 18.02
C SER A 41 8.93 -26.39 19.03
N ILE A 42 8.77 -26.85 20.29
CA ILE A 42 9.67 -26.52 21.39
C ILE A 42 10.19 -27.83 21.94
N THR A 43 11.51 -27.96 22.04
CA THR A 43 12.18 -29.16 22.55
C THR A 43 12.88 -28.85 23.88
N TYR A 44 12.70 -29.72 24.84
CA TYR A 44 13.32 -29.67 26.18
C TYR A 44 14.28 -30.83 26.37
N ASP A 45 15.50 -30.58 26.84
CA ASP A 45 16.45 -31.59 27.32
C ASP A 45 16.26 -31.76 28.82
N LEU A 46 15.92 -32.95 29.28
CA LEU A 46 15.75 -33.30 30.67
C LEU A 46 17.09 -33.49 31.42
N GLY A 47 18.19 -33.33 30.71
CA GLY A 47 19.56 -33.46 31.22
C GLY A 47 20.03 -34.92 31.25
N GLU A 48 19.20 -35.85 31.66
CA GLU A 48 19.44 -37.28 31.69
C GLU A 48 18.18 -38.06 31.25
N PRO A 49 18.31 -39.31 30.81
CA PRO A 49 17.14 -40.14 30.52
C PRO A 49 16.25 -40.33 31.74
N ARG A 50 14.99 -39.84 31.66
CA ARG A 50 14.00 -39.92 32.73
C ARG A 50 12.78 -40.69 32.30
N LYS A 51 12.20 -41.42 33.22
CA LYS A 51 10.94 -42.13 33.01
C LYS A 51 9.79 -41.15 33.08
N VAL A 52 8.95 -41.11 32.04
CA VAL A 52 7.77 -40.23 31.94
C VAL A 52 6.54 -41.14 31.85
N SER A 53 5.54 -40.89 32.72
CA SER A 53 4.28 -41.67 32.75
C SER A 53 3.03 -40.78 32.68
N ALA A 54 3.16 -39.47 32.79
CA ALA A 54 2.03 -38.56 32.63
C ALA A 54 2.48 -37.22 32.00
N LEU A 55 1.61 -36.66 31.18
CA LEU A 55 1.83 -35.44 30.43
C LEU A 55 0.67 -34.48 30.69
N TYR A 56 0.99 -33.20 30.79
CA TYR A 56 0.06 -32.11 30.99
C TYR A 56 0.38 -31.02 29.98
N ALA A 57 -0.64 -30.46 29.33
CA ALA A 57 -0.51 -29.28 28.48
C ALA A 57 -1.74 -28.40 28.61
N GLN A 58 -1.55 -27.10 28.71
CA GLN A 58 -2.60 -26.13 28.45
C GLN A 58 -2.30 -25.45 27.12
N ALA A 59 -3.18 -25.63 26.13
CA ALA A 59 -3.00 -25.19 24.76
C ALA A 59 -4.35 -24.81 24.14
N ASP A 60 -4.37 -24.22 22.96
CA ASP A 60 -5.61 -23.76 22.32
C ASP A 60 -6.56 -24.94 22.03
N ALA A 61 -7.85 -24.75 22.32
CA ALA A 61 -8.86 -25.80 22.35
C ALA A 61 -9.22 -26.37 20.99
N ASN A 62 -9.16 -25.56 19.95
CA ASN A 62 -9.52 -25.94 18.57
C ASN A 62 -8.38 -26.62 17.82
N ASP A 63 -7.19 -26.74 18.44
CA ASP A 63 -6.00 -27.32 17.82
C ASP A 63 -5.61 -28.64 18.46
N THR A 64 -4.97 -29.46 17.64
CA THR A 64 -4.33 -30.71 18.08
C THR A 64 -2.82 -30.54 18.05
N TYR A 65 -2.13 -30.87 19.13
CA TYR A 65 -0.67 -30.80 19.25
C TYR A 65 -0.08 -32.19 19.49
N LYS A 66 1.15 -32.41 19.03
CA LYS A 66 1.87 -33.64 19.30
C LYS A 66 2.91 -33.45 20.39
N ILE A 67 2.98 -34.38 21.32
CA ILE A 67 4.06 -34.51 22.29
C ILE A 67 4.90 -35.72 21.90
N ALA A 68 6.17 -35.48 21.60
CA ALA A 68 7.09 -36.54 21.16
C ALA A 68 8.31 -36.64 22.09
N GLY A 69 8.86 -37.85 22.26
CA GLY A 69 10.03 -38.11 23.07
C GLY A 69 11.17 -38.73 22.26
N SER A 70 12.42 -38.44 22.65
CA SER A 70 13.63 -39.01 22.07
C SER A 70 14.67 -39.30 23.16
N SER A 71 15.54 -40.27 22.91
CA SER A 71 16.68 -40.61 23.79
C SER A 71 17.94 -39.82 23.43
N ASP A 72 18.12 -39.39 22.16
CA ASP A 72 19.33 -38.77 21.64
C ASP A 72 19.13 -37.35 21.07
N GLY A 73 17.86 -36.91 20.92
CA GLY A 73 17.52 -35.59 20.43
C GLY A 73 17.71 -35.35 18.92
N GLN A 74 18.07 -36.37 18.14
CA GLN A 74 18.23 -36.25 16.70
C GLN A 74 16.87 -36.05 16.01
N PRO A 75 16.76 -35.27 14.91
CA PRO A 75 15.48 -34.96 14.28
C PRO A 75 14.63 -36.16 13.90
N GLY A 76 15.22 -37.27 13.52
CA GLY A 76 14.52 -38.50 13.12
C GLY A 76 14.24 -39.49 14.25
N SER A 77 14.67 -39.22 15.48
CA SER A 77 14.55 -40.14 16.63
C SER A 77 13.33 -39.86 17.52
N PHE A 78 12.60 -38.78 17.29
CA PHE A 78 11.41 -38.41 18.05
C PHE A 78 10.23 -39.32 17.70
N ARG A 79 9.64 -39.94 18.73
CA ARG A 79 8.42 -40.74 18.62
C ARG A 79 7.28 -40.06 19.35
N VAL A 80 6.09 -40.02 18.75
CA VAL A 80 4.91 -39.44 19.38
C VAL A 80 4.56 -40.28 20.62
N LEU A 81 4.48 -39.62 21.75
CA LEU A 81 4.09 -40.18 23.05
C LEU A 81 2.61 -40.01 23.34
N ALA A 82 2.08 -38.84 22.95
CA ALA A 82 0.68 -38.48 23.10
C ALA A 82 0.27 -37.43 22.07
N GLU A 83 -1.00 -37.38 21.74
CA GLU A 83 -1.65 -36.29 21.03
C GLU A 83 -2.50 -35.49 22.02
N VAL A 84 -2.31 -34.18 22.05
CA VAL A 84 -3.16 -33.21 22.73
C VAL A 84 -4.28 -32.87 21.76
N ALA A 85 -5.33 -33.69 21.70
CA ALA A 85 -6.43 -33.54 20.75
C ALA A 85 -7.22 -32.24 20.98
N ASN A 86 -7.89 -31.75 19.96
CA ASN A 86 -8.80 -30.60 20.11
C ASN A 86 -9.96 -30.94 21.07
N VAL A 87 -10.46 -29.92 21.76
CA VAL A 87 -11.52 -30.05 22.78
C VAL A 87 -12.53 -28.89 22.63
N VAL A 88 -12.89 -28.58 21.40
CA VAL A 88 -13.83 -27.48 21.06
C VAL A 88 -15.19 -27.66 21.77
N ASP A 89 -15.59 -28.89 22.02
CA ASP A 89 -16.76 -29.26 22.83
C ASP A 89 -16.74 -28.71 24.26
N ARG A 90 -15.55 -28.38 24.80
CA ARG A 90 -15.34 -27.73 26.09
C ARG A 90 -15.26 -26.22 26.04
N GLY A 91 -15.50 -25.60 24.86
CA GLY A 91 -15.38 -24.18 24.57
C GLY A 91 -14.03 -23.78 24.00
N HIS A 92 -13.94 -22.56 23.49
CA HIS A 92 -12.74 -22.02 22.82
C HIS A 92 -11.66 -21.55 23.82
N GLY A 93 -10.49 -21.19 23.28
CA GLY A 93 -9.33 -20.66 23.99
C GLY A 93 -8.52 -21.72 24.71
N LEU A 94 -7.57 -21.30 25.52
CA LEU A 94 -6.62 -22.18 26.22
C LEU A 94 -7.34 -23.15 27.16
N ARG A 95 -7.14 -24.46 26.94
CA ARG A 95 -7.76 -25.53 27.70
C ARG A 95 -6.73 -26.53 28.19
N VAL A 96 -6.92 -27.00 29.40
CA VAL A 96 -6.08 -28.04 29.99
C VAL A 96 -6.39 -29.39 29.36
N ARG A 97 -5.34 -30.10 28.98
CA ARG A 97 -5.34 -31.48 28.52
C ARG A 97 -4.25 -32.26 29.26
N SER A 98 -4.61 -33.35 29.80
CA SER A 98 -3.69 -34.23 30.56
C SER A 98 -3.92 -35.68 30.15
N VAL A 99 -2.83 -36.43 30.04
CA VAL A 99 -2.86 -37.83 29.66
C VAL A 99 -1.87 -38.62 30.46
N GLN A 100 -2.28 -39.82 30.92
CA GLN A 100 -1.37 -40.83 31.46
C GLN A 100 -0.96 -41.73 30.30
N ILE A 101 0.34 -42.01 30.17
CA ILE A 101 0.93 -42.84 29.16
C ILE A 101 1.62 -44.07 29.77
N GLU A 102 1.86 -45.10 28.98
CA GLU A 102 2.77 -46.17 29.37
C GLU A 102 4.14 -45.60 29.70
N PRO A 103 4.75 -45.97 30.84
CA PRO A 103 6.01 -45.39 31.27
C PRO A 103 7.12 -45.57 30.23
N VAL A 104 7.60 -44.49 29.66
CA VAL A 104 8.67 -44.44 28.64
C VAL A 104 9.88 -43.69 29.17
N THR A 105 11.09 -44.15 28.86
CA THR A 105 12.31 -43.48 29.23
C THR A 105 12.80 -42.60 28.06
N VAL A 106 12.84 -41.27 28.27
CA VAL A 106 13.28 -40.29 27.25
C VAL A 106 14.20 -39.26 27.91
N ARG A 107 15.11 -38.67 27.11
CA ARG A 107 15.90 -37.54 27.53
C ARG A 107 15.38 -36.24 26.95
N TYR A 108 14.81 -36.25 25.74
CA TYR A 108 14.27 -35.08 25.08
C TYR A 108 12.76 -35.20 24.94
N LEU A 109 12.07 -34.09 25.22
CA LEU A 109 10.62 -33.95 24.99
C LEU A 109 10.38 -32.78 24.05
N ARG A 110 9.48 -32.99 23.10
CA ARG A 110 9.06 -31.95 22.13
C ARG A 110 7.56 -31.80 22.17
N ILE A 111 7.09 -30.57 22.24
CA ILE A 111 5.69 -30.19 22.03
C ILE A 111 5.59 -29.29 20.80
N GLY A 112 4.59 -29.48 19.95
CA GLY A 112 4.37 -28.76 18.72
C GLY A 112 3.73 -29.61 17.64
N GLU A 113 4.12 -29.41 16.37
CA GLU A 113 3.53 -30.08 15.20
C GLU A 113 1.99 -29.97 15.23
N ALA A 114 1.50 -28.72 15.41
CA ALA A 114 0.10 -28.45 15.64
C ALA A 114 -0.71 -28.55 14.33
N VAL A 115 -1.97 -29.00 14.46
CA VAL A 115 -2.93 -29.06 13.36
C VAL A 115 -4.22 -28.40 13.81
N GLY A 116 -4.66 -27.37 13.06
CA GLY A 116 -5.85 -26.59 13.39
C GLY A 116 -5.98 -25.35 12.52
N ASP A 117 -6.43 -24.24 13.10
CA ASP A 117 -6.75 -22.99 12.39
C ASP A 117 -5.55 -22.04 12.14
N ALA A 118 -4.31 -22.51 12.42
CA ALA A 118 -3.07 -21.75 12.31
C ALA A 118 -2.81 -20.70 13.41
N PHE A 119 -3.63 -20.65 14.46
CA PHE A 119 -3.44 -19.78 15.63
C PHE A 119 -3.00 -20.59 16.86
N PHE A 120 -1.92 -21.32 16.72
CA PHE A 120 -1.43 -22.29 17.71
C PHE A 120 -0.77 -21.61 18.91
N SER A 121 -1.11 -22.06 20.11
CA SER A 121 -0.47 -21.60 21.34
C SER A 121 -0.48 -22.60 22.47
N VAL A 122 0.54 -22.49 23.35
CA VAL A 122 0.72 -23.31 24.54
C VAL A 122 1.06 -22.39 25.72
N SER A 123 0.33 -22.48 26.82
CA SER A 123 0.65 -21.70 28.03
C SER A 123 1.42 -22.48 29.08
N GLU A 124 1.23 -23.79 29.14
CA GLU A 124 1.97 -24.65 30.09
C GLU A 124 2.18 -26.04 29.51
N PHE A 125 3.36 -26.60 29.77
CA PHE A 125 3.71 -27.99 29.43
C PHE A 125 4.51 -28.61 30.55
N ALA A 126 4.02 -29.73 31.10
CA ALA A 126 4.69 -30.47 32.12
C ALA A 126 4.68 -31.99 31.89
N ALA A 127 5.75 -32.67 32.29
CA ALA A 127 5.90 -34.10 32.22
C ALA A 127 6.25 -34.67 33.61
N TYR A 128 5.61 -35.75 33.99
CA TYR A 128 5.75 -36.35 35.30
C TYR A 128 6.24 -37.77 35.23
N CYS A 129 7.17 -38.14 36.15
CA CYS A 129 7.62 -39.54 36.31
C CYS A 129 6.51 -40.42 36.88
N LEU A 130 5.67 -39.85 37.75
CA LEU A 130 4.43 -40.46 38.32
C LEU A 130 3.34 -39.39 38.25
N ALA A 131 2.13 -39.77 37.87
CA ALA A 131 1.01 -38.85 37.85
C ALA A 131 0.78 -38.26 39.27
N PRO A 132 0.75 -36.93 39.44
CA PRO A 132 0.46 -36.32 40.73
C PRO A 132 -0.99 -36.60 41.17
N THR A 133 -1.26 -36.47 42.48
CA THR A 133 -2.61 -36.65 42.99
C THR A 133 -3.06 -35.36 43.63
N PRO A 134 -4.11 -34.65 43.10
CA PRO A 134 -4.96 -35.07 41.99
C PRO A 134 -4.27 -34.95 40.59
N PHE A 135 -4.77 -35.65 39.60
CA PHE A 135 -4.36 -35.48 38.21
C PHE A 135 -5.60 -35.14 37.33
N PRO A 136 -5.60 -34.04 36.54
CA PRO A 136 -4.49 -33.10 36.36
C PRO A 136 -4.18 -32.31 37.66
N PRO A 137 -2.90 -31.89 37.82
CA PRO A 137 -2.50 -31.06 38.94
C PRO A 137 -3.19 -29.68 38.88
N VAL A 138 -3.48 -29.11 40.06
CA VAL A 138 -3.94 -27.72 40.15
C VAL A 138 -2.71 -26.82 40.11
N LEU A 139 -2.52 -26.11 38.98
CA LEU A 139 -1.44 -25.16 38.81
C LEU A 139 -1.91 -23.74 39.15
N ARG A 140 -0.96 -22.86 39.38
CA ARG A 140 -1.22 -21.44 39.67
C ARG A 140 -1.72 -20.72 38.45
N ILE A 141 -2.75 -19.87 38.54
CA ILE A 141 -3.23 -19.03 37.46
C ILE A 141 -2.28 -17.82 37.30
N ALA A 142 -1.74 -17.59 36.12
CA ALA A 142 -0.76 -16.54 35.85
C ALA A 142 -1.29 -15.12 36.18
N ASP A 143 -2.58 -14.87 36.00
CA ASP A 143 -3.24 -13.57 36.26
C ASP A 143 -3.34 -13.25 37.78
N SER A 144 -3.00 -14.19 38.68
CA SER A 144 -3.00 -13.99 40.13
C SER A 144 -1.66 -13.49 40.68
N LEU A 145 -0.65 -13.26 39.82
CA LEU A 145 0.58 -12.62 40.20
C LEU A 145 0.33 -11.15 40.51
N PRO A 146 0.92 -10.57 41.57
CA PRO A 146 0.92 -9.14 41.72
C PRO A 146 1.53 -8.56 40.47
N VAL A 147 0.78 -7.64 39.84
CA VAL A 147 1.31 -6.78 38.75
C VAL A 147 2.66 -6.28 39.26
N PRO A 148 3.79 -6.52 38.57
CA PRO A 148 5.04 -5.86 38.89
C PRO A 148 4.71 -4.39 39.07
N ALA A 149 5.13 -3.77 40.17
CA ALA A 149 4.90 -2.35 40.39
C ALA A 149 5.22 -1.64 39.08
N PRO A 150 4.32 -0.80 38.54
CA PRO A 150 4.52 -0.21 37.23
C PRO A 150 5.97 0.27 37.20
N LEU A 151 6.76 -0.25 36.31
CA LEU A 151 8.07 0.28 36.00
C LEU A 151 7.83 1.78 35.93
N PRO A 152 8.59 2.61 36.72
CA PRO A 152 8.35 4.04 36.79
C PRO A 152 8.02 4.48 35.41
N ALA A 153 6.82 5.02 35.22
CA ALA A 153 6.17 5.21 33.92
C ALA A 153 7.27 5.57 32.96
N ALA A 154 7.52 4.71 31.96
CA ALA A 154 8.53 5.03 30.95
C ALA A 154 8.17 6.44 30.60
N GLU A 155 9.02 7.40 30.93
CA GLU A 155 8.81 8.83 30.66
C GLU A 155 8.18 8.84 29.29
N PRO A 156 6.99 9.40 29.11
CA PRO A 156 6.18 9.29 27.90
C PRO A 156 7.16 9.45 26.78
N ALA A 157 7.35 8.40 25.97
CA ALA A 157 8.47 8.27 25.03
C ALA A 157 8.59 9.64 24.41
N ALA A 158 9.55 10.38 24.87
CA ALA A 158 9.55 11.85 24.89
C ALA A 158 9.22 12.20 23.45
N ALA A 159 8.09 12.79 23.23
CA ALA A 159 7.54 13.10 21.90
C ALA A 159 8.76 13.44 21.08
N GLU A 160 9.20 12.53 20.17
CA GLU A 160 10.54 12.46 19.57
C GLU A 160 11.04 13.87 19.42
N SER A 161 11.91 14.23 20.28
CA SER A 161 12.03 15.62 20.76
C SER A 161 12.00 16.48 19.52
N THR A 162 11.13 17.48 19.46
CA THR A 162 11.06 18.47 18.37
C THR A 162 12.46 18.99 18.00
N THR A 163 13.43 18.78 18.87
CA THR A 163 14.86 18.93 18.68
C THR A 163 15.47 17.93 17.71
N GLY A 164 15.07 16.64 17.71
CA GLY A 164 15.57 15.63 16.75
C GLY A 164 15.00 15.86 15.34
N ALA A 165 13.71 16.12 15.24
CA ALA A 165 13.07 16.48 13.96
C ALA A 165 13.62 17.80 13.41
N ARG A 166 13.85 18.80 14.28
CA ARG A 166 14.55 20.03 13.90
C ARG A 166 16.00 19.77 13.49
N LEU A 167 16.69 18.85 14.16
CA LEU A 167 18.07 18.49 13.80
C LEU A 167 18.18 17.86 12.42
N ILE A 168 17.22 17.04 12.02
CA ILE A 168 17.19 16.38 10.70
C ILE A 168 16.82 17.37 9.60
N VAL A 169 15.84 18.23 9.79
CA VAL A 169 15.54 19.36 8.88
C VAL A 169 16.75 20.30 8.77
N TRP A 170 17.45 20.57 9.88
CA TRP A 170 18.70 21.34 9.87
C TRP A 170 19.84 20.55 9.20
N LEU A 171 19.91 19.22 9.32
CA LEU A 171 20.87 18.36 8.60
C LEU A 171 20.60 18.36 7.10
N GLU A 172 19.36 18.39 6.66
CA GLU A 172 18.97 18.46 5.25
C GLU A 172 19.25 19.85 4.66
N ILE A 173 18.92 20.92 5.41
CA ILE A 173 19.34 22.28 5.08
C ILE A 173 20.86 22.39 5.08
N LEU A 174 21.55 21.80 6.05
CA LEU A 174 22.99 21.74 6.12
C LEU A 174 23.60 20.90 5.00
N LEU A 175 22.95 19.84 4.55
CA LEU A 175 23.39 19.06 3.38
C LEU A 175 23.26 19.88 2.09
N GLY A 176 22.16 20.60 1.90
CA GLY A 176 21.99 21.56 0.81
C GLY A 176 23.01 22.71 0.88
N VAL A 177 23.23 23.26 2.07
CA VAL A 177 24.24 24.29 2.33
C VAL A 177 25.65 23.71 2.20
N ALA A 178 25.90 22.48 2.63
CA ALA A 178 27.20 21.81 2.48
C ALA A 178 27.52 21.54 0.99
N ILE A 179 26.54 21.15 0.18
CA ILE A 179 26.69 21.03 -1.28
C ILE A 179 27.01 22.40 -1.89
N ALA A 180 26.28 23.45 -1.51
CA ALA A 180 26.55 24.82 -1.96
C ALA A 180 27.91 25.32 -1.46
N ALA A 181 28.29 24.99 -0.22
CA ALA A 181 29.58 25.34 0.38
C ALA A 181 30.74 24.57 -0.27
N LEU A 182 30.57 23.27 -0.56
CA LEU A 182 31.56 22.48 -1.29
C LEU A 182 31.80 23.01 -2.70
N VAL A 183 30.76 23.42 -3.39
CA VAL A 183 30.83 24.10 -4.69
C VAL A 183 31.53 25.45 -4.52
N GLY A 184 31.20 26.24 -3.48
CA GLY A 184 31.83 27.52 -3.18
C GLY A 184 33.31 27.39 -2.80
N VAL A 185 33.67 26.43 -1.95
CA VAL A 185 35.09 26.13 -1.56
C VAL A 185 35.87 25.63 -2.78
N TRP A 186 35.28 24.84 -3.65
CA TRP A 186 35.93 24.40 -4.88
C TRP A 186 36.21 25.57 -5.83
N ILE A 187 35.23 26.49 -6.00
CA ILE A 187 35.40 27.71 -6.80
C ILE A 187 36.48 28.61 -6.18
N ALA A 188 36.51 28.77 -4.84
CA ALA A 188 37.50 29.56 -4.13
C ALA A 188 38.92 28.98 -4.19
N ARG A 189 39.06 27.62 -4.11
CA ARG A 189 40.35 26.92 -4.26
C ARG A 189 40.89 27.01 -5.69
N ARG A 190 40.06 27.12 -6.72
CA ARG A 190 40.46 27.29 -8.12
C ARG A 190 41.08 28.66 -8.36
N LYS A 191 40.67 29.70 -7.62
CA LYS A 191 41.23 31.07 -7.70
C LYS A 191 42.58 31.24 -7.02
N ARG A 192 43.10 30.24 -6.24
CA ARG A 192 44.31 30.35 -5.43
C ARG A 192 45.50 29.48 -5.87
N ARG A 193 45.47 28.84 -7.07
CA ARG A 193 46.66 28.12 -7.56
C ARG A 193 47.39 28.94 -8.61
N PRO A 194 48.68 29.29 -8.37
CA PRO A 194 49.56 29.81 -9.38
C PRO A 194 49.98 28.68 -10.32
N ASP A 195 50.23 29.06 -11.55
CA ASP A 195 50.54 28.19 -12.67
C ASP A 195 51.73 27.27 -12.42
N ALA A 196 51.50 25.95 -12.51
CA ALA A 196 52.53 24.96 -12.71
C ALA A 196 52.30 24.26 -14.07
N PRO A 197 53.29 23.98 -14.88
CA PRO A 197 53.13 23.47 -16.23
C PRO A 197 52.55 22.04 -16.17
N SER A 198 51.39 21.82 -16.78
CA SER A 198 50.71 20.57 -16.83
C SER A 198 51.04 19.77 -18.06
N VAL A 199 51.47 18.54 -17.86
CA VAL A 199 51.42 17.48 -18.85
C VAL A 199 49.94 17.12 -19.07
N SER A 200 49.45 17.32 -20.25
CA SER A 200 48.07 17.10 -20.65
C SER A 200 47.73 15.63 -20.82
N SER A 201 47.02 15.03 -19.85
CA SER A 201 46.22 13.81 -20.10
C SER A 201 45.07 13.74 -19.11
N GLY A 202 43.85 14.17 -19.53
CA GLY A 202 42.64 14.09 -18.79
C GLY A 202 41.84 15.38 -18.86
N ALA A 203 40.92 15.48 -19.82
CA ALA A 203 39.92 16.54 -19.78
C ALA A 203 39.29 16.57 -18.38
N ASP A 204 39.22 17.75 -17.75
CA ASP A 204 38.73 17.92 -16.39
C ASP A 204 37.27 17.44 -16.29
N GLU A 205 37.03 16.23 -15.76
CA GLU A 205 35.70 15.62 -15.63
C GLU A 205 34.88 16.22 -14.44
N ARG A 206 35.53 17.05 -13.61
CA ARG A 206 34.91 17.65 -12.42
C ARG A 206 33.64 18.50 -12.69
N PRO A 207 33.57 19.29 -13.80
CA PRO A 207 32.36 20.01 -14.13
C PRO A 207 31.15 19.10 -14.40
N PHE A 208 31.36 17.95 -15.06
CA PHE A 208 30.31 17.00 -15.36
C PHE A 208 29.78 16.34 -14.07
N ALA A 209 30.65 15.98 -13.15
CA ALA A 209 30.27 15.40 -11.85
C ALA A 209 29.42 16.39 -11.02
N LEU A 210 29.78 17.68 -11.02
CA LEU A 210 29.00 18.72 -10.32
C LEU A 210 27.60 18.89 -10.93
N VAL A 211 27.48 18.96 -12.25
CA VAL A 211 26.17 19.06 -12.92
C VAL A 211 25.36 17.79 -12.66
N LEU A 212 26.00 16.61 -12.60
CA LEU A 212 25.32 15.36 -12.23
C LEU A 212 24.71 15.42 -10.83
N VAL A 213 25.44 15.91 -9.83
CA VAL A 213 24.92 16.08 -8.46
C VAL A 213 23.72 17.03 -8.44
N LEU A 214 23.75 18.14 -9.19
CA LEU A 214 22.61 19.05 -9.30
C LEU A 214 21.41 18.34 -9.94
N PHE A 215 21.67 17.50 -10.93
CA PHE A 215 20.60 16.79 -11.63
C PHE A 215 19.99 15.65 -10.80
N VAL A 216 20.76 15.03 -9.90
CA VAL A 216 20.28 14.10 -8.86
C VAL A 216 19.34 14.85 -7.88
N ALA A 217 19.76 16.03 -7.41
CA ALA A 217 18.93 16.83 -6.50
C ALA A 217 17.62 17.33 -7.16
N SER A 218 17.68 17.70 -8.43
CA SER A 218 16.49 18.05 -9.22
C SER A 218 15.52 16.87 -9.35
N GLY A 219 16.03 15.65 -9.63
CA GLY A 219 15.21 14.44 -9.69
C GLY A 219 14.56 14.09 -8.35
N CYS A 220 15.28 14.32 -7.23
CA CYS A 220 14.73 14.17 -5.89
C CYS A 220 13.53 15.11 -5.66
N ALA A 221 13.67 16.39 -5.95
CA ALA A 221 12.61 17.38 -5.81
C ALA A 221 11.39 17.05 -6.71
N ALA A 222 11.63 16.65 -7.96
CA ALA A 222 10.58 16.31 -8.91
C ALA A 222 9.67 15.19 -8.41
N LEU A 223 10.24 14.12 -7.80
CA LEU A 223 9.44 13.01 -7.32
C LEU A 223 8.73 13.31 -5.99
N ILE A 224 9.31 14.15 -5.13
CA ILE A 224 8.58 14.68 -3.96
C ILE A 224 7.32 15.41 -4.42
N TYR A 225 7.42 16.30 -5.41
CA TYR A 225 6.26 16.99 -5.99
C TYR A 225 5.25 16.03 -6.59
N GLU A 226 5.68 15.04 -7.36
CA GLU A 226 4.78 14.08 -8.00
C GLU A 226 3.92 13.38 -6.95
N ILE A 227 4.52 12.85 -5.88
CA ILE A 227 3.81 12.16 -4.80
C ILE A 227 2.83 13.11 -4.10
N VAL A 228 3.28 14.32 -3.73
CA VAL A 228 2.46 15.30 -3.01
C VAL A 228 1.31 15.80 -3.87
N TRP A 229 1.57 16.22 -5.11
CA TRP A 229 0.52 16.76 -5.98
C TRP A 229 -0.51 15.69 -6.37
N PHE A 230 -0.09 14.43 -6.54
CA PHE A 230 -1.04 13.34 -6.78
C PHE A 230 -1.94 13.14 -5.57
N GLN A 231 -1.41 13.13 -4.35
CA GLN A 231 -2.22 13.03 -3.14
C GLN A 231 -3.21 14.20 -3.02
N MET A 232 -2.74 15.45 -3.18
CA MET A 232 -3.60 16.63 -3.11
C MET A 232 -4.72 16.61 -4.17
N LEU A 233 -4.39 16.25 -5.42
CA LEU A 233 -5.38 16.20 -6.49
C LEU A 233 -6.35 15.02 -6.38
N GLN A 234 -5.93 13.89 -5.79
CA GLN A 234 -6.82 12.78 -5.48
C GLN A 234 -7.93 13.14 -4.49
N LEU A 235 -7.65 14.06 -3.54
CA LEU A 235 -8.67 14.57 -2.61
C LEU A 235 -9.81 15.31 -3.34
N VAL A 236 -9.51 15.96 -4.46
CA VAL A 236 -10.46 16.76 -5.25
C VAL A 236 -11.12 15.94 -6.37
N LEU A 237 -10.31 15.17 -7.11
CA LEU A 237 -10.75 14.46 -8.33
C LEU A 237 -11.20 13.02 -8.05
N GLY A 238 -11.02 12.55 -6.81
CA GLY A 238 -11.25 11.18 -6.37
C GLY A 238 -10.03 10.27 -6.57
N SER A 239 -10.04 9.12 -5.88
CA SER A 239 -8.96 8.13 -5.87
C SER A 239 -9.18 6.94 -6.81
N SER A 240 -10.17 7.02 -7.69
CA SER A 240 -10.45 5.96 -8.68
C SER A 240 -9.29 5.77 -9.68
N ALA A 241 -9.19 4.56 -10.24
CA ALA A 241 -8.18 4.24 -11.27
C ALA A 241 -8.22 5.22 -12.45
N VAL A 242 -9.41 5.70 -12.82
CA VAL A 242 -9.60 6.71 -13.90
C VAL A 242 -8.94 8.04 -13.50
N SER A 243 -9.17 8.52 -12.26
CA SER A 243 -8.57 9.76 -11.76
C SER A 243 -7.05 9.68 -11.72
N ILE A 244 -6.52 8.58 -11.18
CA ILE A 244 -5.07 8.34 -11.12
C ILE A 244 -4.46 8.29 -12.52
N ALA A 245 -5.12 7.63 -13.47
CA ALA A 245 -4.67 7.56 -14.86
C ALA A 245 -4.63 8.94 -15.52
N VAL A 246 -5.65 9.78 -15.32
CA VAL A 246 -5.71 11.16 -15.83
C VAL A 246 -4.56 12.00 -15.24
N LEU A 247 -4.30 11.90 -13.93
CA LEU A 247 -3.20 12.61 -13.26
C LEU A 247 -1.85 12.21 -13.84
N LEU A 248 -1.58 10.90 -13.94
CA LEU A 248 -0.34 10.35 -14.47
C LEU A 248 -0.14 10.74 -15.94
N GLY A 249 -1.19 10.58 -16.75
CA GLY A 249 -1.15 10.96 -18.18
C GLY A 249 -0.87 12.45 -18.37
N THR A 250 -1.44 13.31 -17.53
CA THR A 250 -1.22 14.76 -17.56
C THR A 250 0.20 15.13 -17.14
N PHE A 251 0.69 14.54 -16.04
CA PHE A 251 2.05 14.75 -15.55
C PHE A 251 3.09 14.36 -16.60
N MET A 252 3.01 13.15 -17.12
CA MET A 252 3.92 12.67 -18.15
C MET A 252 3.75 13.41 -19.47
N GLY A 253 2.51 13.79 -19.84
CA GLY A 253 2.21 14.60 -21.01
C GLY A 253 2.92 15.96 -20.94
N GLY A 254 2.92 16.61 -19.79
CA GLY A 254 3.67 17.85 -19.56
C GLY A 254 5.18 17.65 -19.74
N MET A 255 5.76 16.59 -19.16
CA MET A 255 7.17 16.27 -19.36
C MET A 255 7.51 16.03 -20.84
N CYS A 256 6.65 15.35 -21.59
CA CYS A 256 6.79 15.13 -23.02
C CYS A 256 6.80 16.47 -23.78
N LEU A 257 5.81 17.33 -23.54
CA LEU A 257 5.70 18.64 -24.18
C LEU A 257 6.92 19.53 -23.86
N GLY A 258 7.41 19.51 -22.62
CA GLY A 258 8.58 20.25 -22.18
C GLY A 258 9.86 19.81 -22.91
N SER A 259 10.05 18.50 -23.02
CA SER A 259 11.21 17.95 -23.70
C SER A 259 11.26 18.27 -25.21
N LEU A 260 10.12 18.32 -25.88
CA LEU A 260 10.00 18.72 -27.31
C LEU A 260 10.08 20.23 -27.50
N GLY A 261 9.44 21.00 -26.60
CA GLY A 261 9.26 22.44 -26.77
C GLY A 261 10.55 23.22 -26.58
N LEU A 262 11.41 22.85 -25.60
CA LEU A 262 12.60 23.65 -25.30
C LEU A 262 13.52 23.88 -26.50
N SER A 263 13.70 22.86 -27.35
CA SER A 263 14.54 22.97 -28.52
C SER A 263 14.08 24.05 -29.55
N ARG A 264 12.78 24.38 -29.50
CA ARG A 264 12.16 25.38 -30.39
C ARG A 264 12.14 26.78 -29.79
N PHE A 265 11.94 26.91 -28.48
CA PHE A 265 11.70 28.19 -27.80
C PHE A 265 12.95 28.80 -27.16
N VAL A 266 13.98 27.99 -26.84
CA VAL A 266 15.21 28.50 -26.24
C VAL A 266 16.27 28.77 -27.30
N SER A 267 16.66 30.06 -27.43
CA SER A 267 17.74 30.48 -28.34
C SER A 267 19.05 29.73 -28.05
N ARG A 268 19.76 29.32 -29.10
CA ARG A 268 21.09 28.70 -29.02
C ARG A 268 22.17 29.62 -28.43
N SER A 269 21.91 30.94 -28.42
CA SER A 269 22.82 31.96 -27.87
C SER A 269 22.82 32.03 -26.34
N ARG A 270 21.84 31.44 -25.65
CA ARG A 270 21.73 31.46 -24.18
C ARG A 270 22.57 30.38 -23.57
N HIS A 271 23.22 30.69 -22.40
CA HIS A 271 24.00 29.71 -21.65
C HIS A 271 23.10 28.60 -21.09
N PRO A 272 23.31 27.29 -21.45
CA PRO A 272 22.41 26.20 -21.09
C PRO A 272 22.18 26.05 -19.60
N LEU A 273 23.23 26.20 -18.75
CA LEU A 273 23.11 26.09 -17.30
C LEU A 273 22.32 27.26 -16.67
N ARG A 274 22.26 28.45 -17.34
CA ARG A 274 21.37 29.53 -16.90
C ARG A 274 19.91 29.21 -17.19
N VAL A 275 19.65 28.60 -18.36
CA VAL A 275 18.31 28.11 -18.70
C VAL A 275 17.85 27.08 -17.70
N TYR A 276 18.71 26.12 -17.41
CA TYR A 276 18.44 25.10 -16.38
C TYR A 276 18.10 25.72 -15.01
N ALA A 277 18.92 26.68 -14.56
CA ALA A 277 18.67 27.38 -13.30
C ALA A 277 17.34 28.14 -13.26
N ILE A 278 16.93 28.77 -14.39
CA ILE A 278 15.64 29.45 -14.51
C ILE A 278 14.48 28.44 -14.42
N LEU A 279 14.62 27.30 -15.09
CA LEU A 279 13.63 26.23 -15.02
C LEU A 279 13.44 25.74 -13.59
N GLU A 280 14.53 25.49 -12.85
CA GLU A 280 14.48 25.05 -11.46
C GLU A 280 13.79 26.07 -10.53
N ILE A 281 14.06 27.37 -10.70
CA ILE A 281 13.32 28.42 -9.96
C ILE A 281 11.83 28.39 -10.32
N ALA A 282 11.51 28.28 -11.60
CA ALA A 282 10.13 28.29 -12.05
C ALA A 282 9.35 27.06 -11.57
N ILE A 283 10.00 25.88 -11.48
CA ILE A 283 9.45 24.66 -10.87
C ILE A 283 9.18 24.91 -9.37
N GLY A 284 10.16 25.46 -8.64
CA GLY A 284 9.99 25.78 -7.22
C GLY A 284 8.87 26.78 -6.94
N VAL A 285 8.77 27.86 -7.76
CA VAL A 285 7.66 28.81 -7.67
C VAL A 285 6.32 28.12 -7.96
N SER A 286 6.26 27.25 -8.97
CA SER A 286 5.04 26.47 -9.25
C SER A 286 4.67 25.57 -8.10
N GLY A 287 5.65 24.97 -7.41
CA GLY A 287 5.41 24.15 -6.21
C GLY A 287 4.70 24.93 -5.10
N ILE A 288 5.13 26.16 -4.84
CA ILE A 288 4.45 27.05 -3.87
C ILE A 288 3.05 27.44 -4.36
N LEU A 289 2.92 27.79 -5.64
CA LEU A 289 1.63 28.20 -6.22
C LEU A 289 0.60 27.06 -6.17
N MET A 290 1.04 25.79 -6.28
CA MET A 290 0.14 24.63 -6.23
C MET A 290 -0.56 24.51 -4.87
N LEU A 291 0.08 24.90 -3.75
CA LEU A 291 -0.55 24.86 -2.43
C LEU A 291 -1.80 25.75 -2.35
N GLY A 292 -1.83 26.84 -3.10
CA GLY A 292 -3.02 27.70 -3.18
C GLY A 292 -3.94 27.42 -4.38
N ALA A 293 -3.38 26.88 -5.48
CA ALA A 293 -4.13 26.61 -6.70
C ALA A 293 -5.09 25.41 -6.53
N ILE A 294 -4.68 24.37 -5.82
CA ILE A 294 -5.51 23.18 -5.66
C ILE A 294 -6.80 23.45 -4.87
N PRO A 295 -6.79 24.14 -3.71
CA PRO A 295 -8.02 24.56 -3.03
C PRO A 295 -8.91 25.48 -3.88
N LEU A 296 -8.32 26.37 -4.68
CA LEU A 296 -9.09 27.20 -5.60
C LEU A 296 -9.77 26.37 -6.70
N VAL A 297 -9.03 25.41 -7.26
CA VAL A 297 -9.55 24.47 -8.25
C VAL A 297 -10.67 23.63 -7.67
N GLU A 298 -10.54 23.15 -6.44
CA GLU A 298 -11.61 22.42 -5.73
C GLU A 298 -12.90 23.23 -5.70
N HIS A 299 -12.82 24.51 -5.31
CA HIS A 299 -13.99 25.38 -5.22
C HIS A 299 -14.68 25.59 -6.58
N VAL A 300 -13.90 25.75 -7.65
CA VAL A 300 -14.45 25.94 -9.00
C VAL A 300 -14.96 24.61 -9.58
N TYR A 301 -14.22 23.51 -9.33
CA TYR A 301 -14.58 22.18 -9.80
C TYR A 301 -15.94 21.74 -9.23
N THR A 302 -16.12 21.86 -7.92
CA THR A 302 -17.37 21.51 -7.23
C THR A 302 -18.59 22.33 -7.69
N ALA A 303 -18.35 23.57 -8.14
CA ALA A 303 -19.42 24.44 -8.66
C ALA A 303 -19.90 24.07 -10.08
N VAL A 304 -19.06 23.38 -10.88
CA VAL A 304 -19.29 23.18 -12.32
C VAL A 304 -19.51 21.72 -12.71
N VAL A 305 -19.05 20.77 -11.90
CA VAL A 305 -19.02 19.35 -12.27
C VAL A 305 -20.40 18.71 -12.31
N GLY A 306 -20.69 18.03 -13.46
CA GLY A 306 -21.78 17.08 -13.63
C GLY A 306 -21.24 15.64 -13.73
N HIS A 307 -22.15 14.65 -13.69
CA HIS A 307 -21.81 13.23 -13.79
C HIS A 307 -21.54 12.79 -15.23
N GLY A 308 -20.80 11.67 -15.40
CA GLY A 308 -20.56 11.02 -16.70
C GLY A 308 -19.36 11.58 -17.50
N VAL A 309 -19.41 11.47 -18.84
CA VAL A 309 -18.33 11.87 -19.74
C VAL A 309 -17.92 13.35 -19.58
N PRO A 310 -18.84 14.32 -19.40
CA PRO A 310 -18.46 15.71 -19.11
C PRO A 310 -17.64 15.85 -17.86
N GLY A 311 -17.95 15.10 -16.81
CA GLY A 311 -17.16 15.07 -15.55
C GLY A 311 -15.73 14.59 -15.76
N LEU A 312 -15.53 13.56 -16.58
CA LEU A 312 -14.18 13.05 -16.91
C LEU A 312 -13.34 14.09 -17.66
N LEU A 313 -13.93 14.78 -18.65
CA LEU A 313 -13.24 15.83 -19.39
C LEU A 313 -12.85 17.01 -18.50
N LEU A 314 -13.71 17.38 -17.56
CA LEU A 314 -13.42 18.43 -16.57
C LEU A 314 -12.32 17.98 -15.60
N ARG A 315 -12.31 16.74 -15.12
CA ARG A 315 -11.17 16.19 -14.34
C ARG A 315 -9.85 16.36 -15.09
N GLY A 316 -9.83 15.98 -16.39
CA GLY A 316 -8.66 16.15 -17.25
C GLY A 316 -8.24 17.62 -17.42
N LEU A 317 -9.19 18.52 -17.60
CA LEU A 317 -8.92 19.95 -17.74
C LEU A 317 -8.31 20.55 -16.49
N PHE A 318 -8.89 20.28 -15.32
CA PHE A 318 -8.38 20.79 -14.03
C PHE A 318 -7.02 20.18 -13.67
N ALA A 319 -6.84 18.88 -13.89
CA ALA A 319 -5.53 18.26 -13.78
C ALA A 319 -4.49 18.91 -14.69
N ALA A 320 -4.88 19.25 -15.94
CA ALA A 320 -4.00 19.90 -16.91
C ALA A 320 -3.63 21.33 -16.46
N ILE A 321 -4.58 22.11 -15.98
CA ILE A 321 -4.31 23.48 -15.48
C ILE A 321 -3.28 23.45 -14.34
N CYS A 322 -3.42 22.49 -13.43
CA CYS A 322 -2.49 22.37 -12.29
C CYS A 322 -1.14 21.78 -12.72
N LEU A 323 -1.13 20.63 -13.38
CA LEU A 323 0.08 19.84 -13.55
C LEU A 323 0.91 20.23 -14.80
N LEU A 324 0.30 20.68 -15.92
CA LEU A 324 1.06 20.96 -17.14
C LEU A 324 2.13 22.03 -16.96
N PRO A 325 1.88 23.20 -16.32
CA PRO A 325 2.91 24.22 -16.23
C PRO A 325 4.20 23.74 -15.57
N PRO A 326 4.19 23.17 -14.35
CA PRO A 326 5.41 22.69 -13.70
C PRO A 326 6.03 21.49 -14.43
N THR A 327 5.24 20.56 -14.95
CA THR A 327 5.76 19.34 -15.58
C THR A 327 6.38 19.61 -16.95
N VAL A 328 5.88 20.58 -17.69
CA VAL A 328 6.52 21.09 -18.91
C VAL A 328 7.92 21.66 -18.58
N MET A 329 8.07 22.39 -17.49
CA MET A 329 9.36 22.91 -17.05
C MET A 329 10.29 21.77 -16.60
N MET A 330 9.78 20.79 -15.85
CA MET A 330 10.54 19.58 -15.46
C MET A 330 11.01 18.80 -16.71
N GLY A 331 10.15 18.58 -17.70
CA GLY A 331 10.50 17.88 -18.94
C GLY A 331 11.56 18.61 -19.79
N ALA A 332 11.69 19.93 -19.62
CA ALA A 332 12.66 20.77 -20.32
C ALA A 332 14.08 20.74 -19.69
N THR A 333 14.26 20.24 -18.46
CA THR A 333 15.54 20.27 -17.73
C THR A 333 16.61 19.41 -18.38
N LEU A 334 16.32 18.15 -18.75
CA LEU A 334 17.27 17.27 -19.41
C LEU A 334 17.71 17.80 -20.79
N PRO A 335 16.83 18.26 -21.71
CA PRO A 335 17.25 18.95 -22.94
C PRO A 335 18.09 20.21 -22.69
N ALA A 336 17.83 20.96 -21.61
CA ALA A 336 18.62 22.13 -21.26
C ALA A 336 20.07 21.76 -20.89
N VAL A 337 20.25 20.76 -20.02
CA VAL A 337 21.57 20.24 -19.64
C VAL A 337 22.29 19.58 -20.82
N SER A 338 21.54 18.84 -21.66
CA SER A 338 22.14 18.15 -22.81
C SER A 338 22.74 19.09 -23.86
N ARG A 339 22.26 20.35 -23.93
CA ARG A 339 22.87 21.36 -24.82
C ARG A 339 24.23 21.85 -24.34
N TRP A 340 24.54 21.72 -23.06
CA TRP A 340 25.86 22.04 -22.52
C TRP A 340 26.90 20.95 -22.85
N VAL A 341 26.43 19.74 -23.12
CA VAL A 341 27.23 18.57 -23.44
C VAL A 341 27.34 18.42 -24.96
N GLU A 342 28.55 18.42 -25.53
CA GLU A 342 28.74 18.19 -26.94
C GLU A 342 28.31 16.77 -27.34
N MET A 343 27.72 16.63 -28.57
CA MET A 343 27.33 15.32 -29.12
C MET A 343 28.55 14.55 -29.69
N SER A 344 29.50 14.31 -28.81
CA SER A 344 30.59 13.36 -29.01
C SER A 344 30.23 12.00 -28.41
N PRO A 345 30.92 10.89 -28.76
CA PRO A 345 30.71 9.59 -28.09
C PRO A 345 30.81 9.65 -26.56
N ARG A 346 31.67 10.50 -26.02
CA ARG A 346 31.78 10.77 -24.59
C ARG A 346 30.60 11.59 -24.08
N GLY A 347 30.20 12.61 -24.79
CA GLY A 347 29.02 13.46 -24.45
C GLY A 347 27.74 12.66 -24.39
N VAL A 348 27.43 11.84 -25.39
CA VAL A 348 26.25 10.93 -25.41
C VAL A 348 26.22 10.04 -24.17
N SER A 349 27.39 9.55 -23.77
CA SER A 349 27.46 8.71 -22.57
C SER A 349 27.19 9.48 -21.28
N TRP A 350 27.64 10.74 -21.16
CA TRP A 350 27.31 11.59 -20.03
C TRP A 350 25.80 11.88 -19.98
N LEU A 351 25.15 12.03 -21.14
CA LEU A 351 23.69 12.24 -21.18
C LEU A 351 22.90 11.05 -20.59
N GLY A 352 23.30 9.82 -20.91
CA GLY A 352 22.72 8.64 -20.27
C GLY A 352 23.04 8.56 -18.76
N THR A 353 24.23 9.01 -18.34
CA THR A 353 24.61 9.11 -16.93
C THR A 353 23.78 10.17 -16.20
N PHE A 354 23.52 11.33 -16.81
CA PHE A 354 22.63 12.34 -16.24
C PHE A 354 21.20 11.83 -16.11
N TYR A 355 20.67 11.16 -17.13
CA TYR A 355 19.35 10.53 -17.03
C TYR A 355 19.27 9.52 -15.88
N GLY A 356 20.26 8.61 -15.78
CA GLY A 356 20.34 7.65 -14.69
C GLY A 356 20.51 8.31 -13.32
N GLY A 357 21.32 9.39 -13.24
CA GLY A 357 21.50 10.17 -12.01
C GLY A 357 20.23 10.87 -11.56
N ASN A 358 19.49 11.48 -12.47
CA ASN A 358 18.18 12.07 -12.18
C ASN A 358 17.19 11.03 -11.62
N THR A 359 17.16 9.86 -12.27
CA THR A 359 16.31 8.74 -11.82
C THR A 359 16.73 8.22 -10.44
N LEU A 360 18.03 8.13 -10.14
CA LEU A 360 18.49 7.77 -8.80
C LEU A 360 18.16 8.85 -7.77
N GLY A 361 18.18 10.13 -8.16
CA GLY A 361 17.65 11.22 -7.34
C GLY A 361 16.16 11.05 -7.04
N ALA A 362 15.37 10.64 -8.02
CA ALA A 362 13.97 10.33 -7.87
C ALA A 362 13.73 9.17 -6.89
N VAL A 363 14.60 8.12 -6.87
CA VAL A 363 14.54 7.06 -5.84
C VAL A 363 14.64 7.65 -4.44
N PHE A 364 15.65 8.51 -4.23
CA PHE A 364 15.84 9.14 -2.93
C PHE A 364 14.65 10.01 -2.55
N GLY A 365 14.12 10.81 -3.49
CA GLY A 365 12.92 11.63 -3.30
C GLY A 365 11.67 10.79 -2.94
N CYS A 366 11.49 9.65 -3.61
CA CYS A 366 10.39 8.72 -3.33
C CYS A 366 10.45 8.15 -1.91
N LEU A 367 11.61 7.64 -1.52
CA LEU A 367 11.80 7.07 -0.18
C LEU A 367 11.73 8.16 0.90
N LEU A 368 12.30 9.34 0.66
CA LEU A 368 12.24 10.47 1.57
C LEU A 368 10.79 10.95 1.77
N ALA A 369 10.03 11.09 0.68
CA ALA A 369 8.62 11.49 0.75
C ALA A 369 7.77 10.43 1.46
N GLY A 370 7.83 9.14 1.03
CA GLY A 370 6.93 8.10 1.49
C GLY A 370 7.23 7.60 2.91
N PHE A 371 8.51 7.51 3.31
CA PHE A 371 8.91 6.96 4.60
C PHE A 371 9.20 8.01 5.67
N TYR A 372 9.44 9.27 5.30
CA TYR A 372 9.81 10.30 6.25
C TYR A 372 8.93 11.55 6.17
N LEU A 373 8.96 12.32 5.07
CA LEU A 373 8.32 13.63 5.02
C LEU A 373 6.81 13.55 5.27
N LEU A 374 6.09 12.69 4.57
CA LEU A 374 4.65 12.55 4.71
C LEU A 374 4.25 11.73 5.93
N ARG A 375 5.12 10.82 6.40
CA ARG A 375 4.88 10.06 7.63
C ARG A 375 4.97 10.92 8.89
N VAL A 376 5.95 11.83 8.95
CA VAL A 376 6.29 12.61 10.16
C VAL A 376 5.72 14.02 10.10
N HIS A 377 5.68 14.60 8.91
CA HIS A 377 5.20 15.96 8.64
C HIS A 377 3.93 15.91 7.77
N ASP A 378 3.78 16.86 6.88
CA ASP A 378 2.61 17.11 6.05
C ASP A 378 3.01 17.44 4.59
N MET A 379 2.00 17.61 3.72
CA MET A 379 2.22 17.90 2.30
C MET A 379 2.83 19.28 2.09
N HIS A 380 2.53 20.26 2.95
CA HIS A 380 3.13 21.59 2.91
C HIS A 380 4.63 21.49 3.18
N THR A 381 5.04 20.83 4.25
CA THR A 381 6.45 20.62 4.60
C THR A 381 7.20 19.89 3.50
N ALA A 382 6.63 18.82 2.94
CA ALA A 382 7.23 18.07 1.84
C ALA A 382 7.42 18.97 0.59
N THR A 383 6.44 19.81 0.29
CA THR A 383 6.54 20.80 -0.80
C THR A 383 7.66 21.80 -0.54
N PHE A 384 7.79 22.35 0.69
CA PHE A 384 8.84 23.30 1.01
C PHE A 384 10.24 22.68 0.94
N VAL A 385 10.40 21.42 1.29
CA VAL A 385 11.68 20.68 1.12
C VAL A 385 12.03 20.59 -0.38
N ALA A 386 11.08 20.23 -1.24
CA ALA A 386 11.30 20.18 -2.68
C ALA A 386 11.63 21.56 -3.27
N VAL A 387 10.95 22.63 -2.83
CA VAL A 387 11.25 24.02 -3.20
C VAL A 387 12.67 24.41 -2.78
N ALA A 388 13.09 24.08 -1.56
CA ALA A 388 14.44 24.37 -1.07
C ALA A 388 15.51 23.68 -1.91
N LEU A 389 15.27 22.41 -2.32
CA LEU A 389 16.14 21.69 -3.26
C LEU A 389 16.24 22.41 -4.61
N ASN A 390 15.11 22.80 -5.22
CA ASN A 390 15.13 23.53 -6.47
C ASN A 390 15.89 24.86 -6.39
N VAL A 391 15.70 25.62 -5.31
CA VAL A 391 16.42 26.88 -5.07
C VAL A 391 17.94 26.63 -4.94
N ALA A 392 18.33 25.60 -4.19
CA ALA A 392 19.75 25.23 -4.04
C ALA A 392 20.38 24.81 -5.37
N VAL A 393 19.66 23.98 -6.17
CA VAL A 393 20.07 23.57 -7.52
C VAL A 393 20.21 24.79 -8.44
N ALA A 394 19.22 25.69 -8.44
CA ALA A 394 19.23 26.90 -9.28
C ALA A 394 20.39 27.83 -8.92
N ALA A 395 20.60 28.11 -7.65
CA ALA A 395 21.70 28.97 -7.17
C ALA A 395 23.06 28.37 -7.56
N SER A 396 23.24 27.06 -7.40
CA SER A 396 24.45 26.34 -7.78
C SER A 396 24.65 26.35 -9.30
N ALA A 397 23.60 26.12 -10.08
CA ALA A 397 23.65 26.18 -11.55
C ALA A 397 23.98 27.58 -12.07
N PHE A 398 23.45 28.65 -11.46
CA PHE A 398 23.84 30.03 -11.78
C PHE A 398 25.31 30.31 -11.45
N ALA A 399 25.82 29.81 -10.32
CA ALA A 399 27.22 29.96 -9.94
C ALA A 399 28.14 29.25 -10.94
N LEU A 400 27.79 28.00 -11.35
CA LEU A 400 28.51 27.24 -12.36
C LEU A 400 28.45 27.94 -13.74
N ALA A 401 27.30 28.50 -14.13
CA ALA A 401 27.15 29.21 -15.39
C ALA A 401 27.99 30.52 -15.49
N ARG A 402 28.52 31.03 -14.37
CA ARG A 402 29.47 32.14 -14.35
C ARG A 402 30.92 31.65 -14.44
N ALA A 403 31.19 30.42 -13.98
CA ALA A 403 32.52 29.84 -13.93
C ALA A 403 32.88 28.97 -15.14
N LEU A 404 31.91 28.49 -15.86
CA LEU A 404 32.09 27.56 -16.98
C LEU A 404 31.66 28.21 -18.32
N PRO A 405 32.30 27.84 -19.45
CA PRO A 405 31.89 28.31 -20.78
C PRO A 405 30.50 27.80 -21.15
N GLY A 406 29.77 28.53 -21.99
CA GLY A 406 28.42 28.19 -22.44
C GLY A 406 28.33 26.91 -23.26
N THR A 407 29.44 26.50 -23.86
CA THR A 407 29.63 25.21 -24.54
C THR A 407 30.99 24.67 -24.16
N VAL A 408 31.19 23.36 -24.11
CA VAL A 408 32.50 22.75 -23.93
C VAL A 408 33.34 23.10 -25.19
N PRO A 409 34.55 23.72 -25.08
CA PRO A 409 35.38 24.07 -26.24
C PRO A 409 35.71 22.83 -27.06
N ARG A 410 35.62 22.98 -28.38
CA ARG A 410 35.96 21.94 -29.33
C ARG A 410 37.45 21.98 -29.59
N ASP A 411 38.18 21.01 -29.11
CA ASP A 411 39.53 20.76 -29.60
C ASP A 411 39.44 19.97 -30.90
N THR A 412 39.48 20.68 -32.04
CA THR A 412 39.34 20.11 -33.41
C THR A 412 40.63 19.44 -33.88
N SER A 413 41.71 19.52 -33.12
CA SER A 413 43.05 19.13 -33.59
C SER A 413 43.50 17.70 -33.18
N GLN A 414 42.74 17.00 -32.34
CA GLN A 414 43.15 15.70 -31.77
C GLN A 414 42.18 14.54 -31.97
N ASP A 415 41.09 14.71 -32.72
CA ASP A 415 40.27 13.53 -33.01
C ASP A 415 40.97 12.68 -34.07
N PRO A 416 41.53 11.47 -33.72
CA PRO A 416 41.90 10.51 -34.74
C PRO A 416 40.65 10.27 -35.57
N ALA A 417 40.82 10.25 -36.91
CA ALA A 417 39.72 9.96 -37.83
C ALA A 417 39.07 8.64 -37.44
N VAL A 418 38.08 8.72 -36.52
CA VAL A 418 37.22 7.58 -36.27
C VAL A 418 36.58 7.32 -37.62
N PRO A 419 36.76 6.10 -38.20
CA PRO A 419 36.16 5.79 -39.51
C PRO A 419 34.73 6.26 -39.51
N ALA A 420 34.29 6.98 -40.54
CA ALA A 420 32.92 7.39 -40.70
C ALA A 420 32.07 6.12 -40.47
N ILE A 421 31.40 6.03 -39.29
CA ILE A 421 30.47 4.94 -39.03
C ILE A 421 29.53 4.98 -40.22
N ALA A 422 29.55 3.90 -40.99
CA ALA A 422 28.80 3.75 -42.23
C ALA A 422 27.43 4.35 -42.02
N SER A 423 27.06 5.29 -42.90
CA SER A 423 25.79 6.02 -42.89
C SER A 423 24.66 5.12 -42.40
N ALA A 424 24.01 5.53 -41.34
CA ALA A 424 22.95 4.74 -40.71
C ALA A 424 21.92 4.38 -41.78
N THR A 425 21.97 3.17 -42.27
CA THR A 425 21.02 2.63 -43.27
C THR A 425 19.62 2.47 -42.71
N THR A 426 19.49 2.58 -41.37
CA THR A 426 18.21 2.43 -40.66
C THR A 426 17.57 3.78 -40.39
N PRO A 427 16.33 4.01 -40.85
CA PRO A 427 15.62 5.25 -40.58
C PRO A 427 15.42 5.48 -39.07
N ALA A 428 15.65 6.72 -38.61
CA ALA A 428 15.58 7.09 -37.17
C ALA A 428 14.19 6.80 -36.53
N TRP A 429 13.11 6.83 -37.32
CA TRP A 429 11.77 6.54 -36.84
C TRP A 429 11.62 5.13 -36.28
N ILE A 430 12.40 4.14 -36.75
CA ILE A 430 12.42 2.76 -36.23
C ILE A 430 12.88 2.76 -34.76
N ILE A 431 13.91 3.55 -34.47
CA ILE A 431 14.40 3.68 -33.08
C ILE A 431 13.39 4.42 -32.22
N TYR A 432 12.73 5.46 -32.74
CA TYR A 432 11.66 6.15 -32.01
C TYR A 432 10.48 5.22 -31.72
N LEU A 433 10.08 4.38 -32.67
CA LEU A 433 9.04 3.38 -32.45
C LEU A 433 9.47 2.33 -31.41
N ALA A 434 10.70 1.81 -31.53
CA ALA A 434 11.21 0.81 -30.60
C ALA A 434 11.26 1.34 -29.16
N ILE A 435 11.76 2.57 -28.94
CA ILE A 435 11.81 3.17 -27.62
C ILE A 435 10.41 3.56 -27.10
N GLY A 436 9.47 3.89 -27.98
CA GLY A 436 8.07 4.09 -27.65
C GLY A 436 7.41 2.80 -27.15
N LEU A 437 7.61 1.67 -27.86
CA LEU A 437 7.13 0.36 -27.44
C LEU A 437 7.80 -0.09 -26.11
N SER A 438 9.08 0.23 -25.92
CA SER A 438 9.80 0.01 -24.67
C SER A 438 9.18 0.80 -23.51
N GLY A 439 8.88 2.09 -23.70
CA GLY A 439 8.19 2.90 -22.71
C GLY A 439 6.76 2.40 -22.42
N MET A 440 6.04 1.96 -23.47
CA MET A 440 4.70 1.38 -23.33
C MET A 440 4.72 0.10 -22.48
N SER A 441 5.67 -0.80 -22.74
CA SER A 441 5.82 -2.03 -21.94
C SER A 441 6.28 -1.74 -20.52
N ALA A 442 7.11 -0.69 -20.30
CA ALA A 442 7.61 -0.33 -18.98
C ALA A 442 6.50 0.13 -18.04
N LEU A 443 5.74 1.15 -18.44
CA LEU A 443 4.66 1.69 -17.61
C LEU A 443 3.45 0.75 -17.56
N GLY A 444 3.19 -0.03 -18.62
CA GLY A 444 2.19 -1.10 -18.58
C GLY A 444 2.54 -2.17 -17.52
N ALA A 445 3.82 -2.57 -17.45
CA ALA A 445 4.30 -3.50 -16.43
C ALA A 445 4.25 -2.90 -15.02
N GLU A 446 4.63 -1.63 -14.86
CA GLU A 446 4.56 -0.94 -13.57
C GLU A 446 3.14 -0.94 -13.01
N VAL A 447 2.12 -0.68 -13.83
CA VAL A 447 0.71 -0.72 -13.43
C VAL A 447 0.32 -2.13 -13.00
N ILE A 448 0.62 -3.16 -13.79
CA ILE A 448 0.28 -4.56 -13.47
C ILE A 448 1.00 -5.01 -12.20
N TRP A 449 2.32 -4.78 -12.11
CA TRP A 449 3.11 -5.27 -10.99
C TRP A 449 2.82 -4.51 -9.69
N THR A 450 2.52 -3.20 -9.75
CA THR A 450 2.06 -2.45 -8.59
C THR A 450 0.78 -3.04 -8.03
N ARG A 451 -0.16 -3.44 -8.89
CA ARG A 451 -1.39 -4.10 -8.49
C ARG A 451 -1.13 -5.47 -7.85
N LEU A 452 -0.33 -6.31 -8.49
CA LEU A 452 -0.03 -7.67 -7.99
C LEU A 452 0.79 -7.63 -6.69
N PHE A 453 1.80 -6.75 -6.61
CA PHE A 453 2.53 -6.55 -5.36
C PHE A 453 1.67 -5.90 -4.27
N GLY A 454 0.71 -5.06 -4.64
CA GLY A 454 -0.30 -4.55 -3.72
C GLY A 454 -1.10 -5.69 -3.09
N LEU A 455 -1.48 -6.72 -3.84
CA LEU A 455 -2.07 -7.94 -3.25
C LEU A 455 -1.08 -8.66 -2.34
N LEU A 456 0.14 -8.93 -2.82
CA LEU A 456 1.14 -9.75 -2.14
C LEU A 456 1.72 -9.10 -0.86
N LEU A 457 1.85 -7.78 -0.81
CA LEU A 457 2.51 -7.03 0.26
C LEU A 457 1.56 -6.10 1.03
N SER A 458 0.28 -6.06 0.62
CA SER A 458 -0.76 -5.09 0.97
C SER A 458 -0.63 -3.75 0.22
N HIS A 459 -1.78 -3.12 -0.04
CA HIS A 459 -1.89 -1.87 -0.82
C HIS A 459 -1.54 -0.61 0.00
N THR A 460 -0.43 -0.64 0.76
CA THR A 460 -0.02 0.50 1.58
C THR A 460 0.75 1.55 0.79
N THR A 461 0.81 2.77 1.31
CA THR A 461 1.67 3.84 0.76
C THR A 461 3.16 3.44 0.82
N TYR A 462 3.57 2.66 1.83
CA TYR A 462 4.94 2.13 1.94
C TYR A 462 5.25 1.12 0.83
N THR A 463 4.33 0.17 0.58
CA THR A 463 4.46 -0.82 -0.50
C THR A 463 4.60 -0.13 -1.86
N PHE A 464 3.76 0.87 -2.13
CA PHE A 464 3.84 1.66 -3.35
C PHE A 464 5.22 2.35 -3.49
N SER A 465 5.72 2.97 -2.41
CA SER A 465 7.02 3.62 -2.41
C SER A 465 8.18 2.64 -2.63
N ILE A 466 8.09 1.42 -2.07
CA ILE A 466 9.08 0.35 -2.28
C ILE A 466 9.11 -0.08 -3.75
N ILE A 467 7.94 -0.38 -4.34
CA ILE A 467 7.83 -0.83 -5.73
C ILE A 467 8.40 0.23 -6.67
N LEU A 468 7.97 1.49 -6.51
CA LEU A 468 8.44 2.61 -7.33
C LEU A 468 9.95 2.83 -7.15
N ALA A 469 10.47 2.78 -5.92
CA ALA A 469 11.91 2.91 -5.66
C ALA A 469 12.71 1.81 -6.37
N VAL A 470 12.28 0.55 -6.29
CA VAL A 470 12.96 -0.58 -6.96
C VAL A 470 12.94 -0.42 -8.48
N PHE A 471 11.80 -0.01 -9.04
CA PHE A 471 11.65 0.26 -10.47
C PHE A 471 12.62 1.34 -10.93
N LEU A 472 12.66 2.46 -10.21
CA LEU A 472 13.55 3.58 -10.49
C LEU A 472 15.04 3.22 -10.28
N VAL A 473 15.38 2.43 -9.24
CA VAL A 473 16.76 1.90 -9.05
C VAL A 473 17.19 1.11 -10.28
N GLY A 474 16.32 0.22 -10.76
CA GLY A 474 16.59 -0.57 -11.96
C GLY A 474 16.83 0.30 -13.19
N ILE A 475 15.95 1.30 -13.43
CA ILE A 475 16.11 2.25 -14.54
C ILE A 475 17.41 3.03 -14.42
N GLY A 476 17.75 3.53 -13.22
CA GLY A 476 18.98 4.28 -12.98
C GLY A 476 20.24 3.46 -13.23
N LEU A 477 20.31 2.26 -12.64
CA LEU A 477 21.42 1.32 -12.83
C LEU A 477 21.53 0.88 -14.30
N GLY A 478 20.42 0.53 -14.89
CA GLY A 478 20.33 0.13 -16.30
C GLY A 478 20.81 1.22 -17.25
N SER A 479 20.42 2.48 -16.99
CA SER A 479 20.89 3.63 -17.79
C SER A 479 22.41 3.81 -17.69
N GLY A 480 22.99 3.63 -16.50
CA GLY A 480 24.46 3.61 -16.33
C GLY A 480 25.13 2.50 -17.16
N VAL A 481 24.63 1.27 -17.04
CA VAL A 481 25.14 0.11 -17.81
C VAL A 481 24.95 0.31 -19.30
N GLY A 482 23.76 0.75 -19.74
CA GLY A 482 23.48 1.06 -21.15
C GLY A 482 24.40 2.13 -21.73
N SER A 483 24.75 3.15 -20.93
CA SER A 483 25.74 4.18 -21.30
C SER A 483 27.13 3.60 -21.50
N LEU A 484 27.58 2.68 -20.64
CA LEU A 484 28.87 1.97 -20.78
C LEU A 484 28.87 1.08 -22.04
N ILE A 485 27.78 0.37 -22.31
CA ILE A 485 27.63 -0.45 -23.52
C ILE A 485 27.67 0.46 -24.76
N ALA A 486 26.95 1.57 -24.77
CA ALA A 486 26.90 2.52 -25.89
C ALA A 486 28.27 3.10 -26.23
N ARG A 487 29.20 3.25 -25.24
CA ARG A 487 30.59 3.69 -25.47
C ARG A 487 31.43 2.63 -26.18
N ARG A 488 31.18 1.35 -25.94
CA ARG A 488 32.04 0.23 -26.37
C ARG A 488 31.51 -0.47 -27.62
N THR A 489 30.21 -0.33 -27.92
CA THR A 489 29.60 -1.02 -29.08
C THR A 489 29.69 -0.19 -30.36
N PRO A 490 30.08 -0.80 -31.50
CA PRO A 490 30.03 -0.12 -32.79
C PRO A 490 28.59 -0.06 -33.35
N ASP A 491 27.67 -0.88 -32.89
CA ASP A 491 26.29 -0.98 -33.34
C ASP A 491 25.29 -0.89 -32.19
N ALA A 492 25.01 0.35 -31.76
CA ALA A 492 24.09 0.64 -30.66
C ALA A 492 22.64 0.19 -30.95
N ARG A 493 22.23 0.15 -32.21
CA ARG A 493 20.94 -0.36 -32.65
C ARG A 493 20.78 -1.85 -32.32
N ARG A 494 21.81 -2.66 -32.61
CA ARG A 494 21.80 -4.10 -32.27
C ARG A 494 21.80 -4.29 -30.77
N ALA A 495 22.56 -3.49 -30.03
CA ALA A 495 22.57 -3.55 -28.56
C ALA A 495 21.18 -3.24 -27.99
N LEU A 496 20.49 -2.23 -28.52
CA LEU A 496 19.08 -1.94 -28.17
C LEU A 496 18.17 -3.14 -28.47
N GLY A 497 18.29 -3.73 -29.66
CA GLY A 497 17.48 -4.90 -30.04
C GLY A 497 17.71 -6.12 -29.13
N LEU A 498 18.96 -6.38 -28.74
CA LEU A 498 19.28 -7.44 -27.78
C LEU A 498 18.74 -7.13 -26.38
N ALA A 499 18.77 -5.87 -25.94
CA ALA A 499 18.16 -5.46 -24.68
C ALA A 499 16.64 -5.70 -24.70
N GLN A 500 15.96 -5.37 -25.81
CA GLN A 500 14.52 -5.64 -25.96
C GLN A 500 14.22 -7.15 -26.00
N LEU A 501 15.10 -7.96 -26.61
CA LEU A 501 14.96 -9.42 -26.62
C LEU A 501 15.14 -10.00 -25.21
N ALA A 502 16.13 -9.54 -24.47
CA ALA A 502 16.32 -9.93 -23.07
C ALA A 502 15.13 -9.50 -22.18
N LEU A 503 14.49 -8.38 -22.53
CA LEU A 503 13.33 -7.86 -21.83
C LEU A 503 12.14 -8.81 -21.92
N VAL A 504 11.96 -9.53 -23.04
CA VAL A 504 10.94 -10.59 -23.17
C VAL A 504 11.07 -11.61 -22.05
N ALA A 505 12.30 -12.07 -21.78
CA ALA A 505 12.56 -13.03 -20.71
C ALA A 505 12.44 -12.39 -19.31
N ALA A 506 12.84 -11.13 -19.15
CA ALA A 506 12.77 -10.44 -17.86
C ALA A 506 11.33 -10.09 -17.45
N ILE A 507 10.43 -9.77 -18.39
CA ILE A 507 9.01 -9.59 -18.12
C ILE A 507 8.39 -10.91 -17.66
N PHE A 508 8.66 -12.01 -18.37
CA PHE A 508 8.22 -13.34 -17.95
C PHE A 508 8.76 -13.73 -16.56
N TRP A 509 10.04 -13.44 -16.29
CA TRP A 509 10.65 -13.68 -14.98
C TRP A 509 9.88 -12.98 -13.85
N ALA A 510 9.54 -11.70 -14.02
CA ALA A 510 8.78 -10.93 -13.05
C ALA A 510 7.38 -11.54 -12.86
N SER A 511 6.67 -11.81 -13.96
CA SER A 511 5.35 -12.43 -13.95
C SER A 511 5.35 -13.76 -13.18
N TRP A 512 6.28 -14.67 -13.52
CA TRP A 512 6.40 -15.96 -12.86
C TRP A 512 6.73 -15.83 -11.37
N ASN A 513 7.64 -14.92 -10.99
CA ASN A 513 7.96 -14.71 -9.59
C ASN A 513 6.76 -14.21 -8.79
N ILE A 514 6.04 -13.21 -9.29
CA ILE A 514 4.95 -12.59 -8.56
C ILE A 514 3.77 -13.54 -8.41
N THR A 515 3.50 -14.41 -9.41
CA THR A 515 2.34 -15.30 -9.39
C THR A 515 2.63 -16.70 -8.86
N SER A 516 3.85 -17.24 -9.06
CA SER A 516 4.15 -18.66 -8.84
C SER A 516 5.23 -18.91 -7.79
N SER A 517 6.01 -17.92 -7.39
CA SER A 517 7.12 -18.09 -6.47
C SER A 517 6.90 -17.32 -5.16
N LEU A 518 6.86 -16.00 -5.22
CA LEU A 518 6.81 -15.13 -4.05
C LEU A 518 5.60 -15.32 -3.12
N PRO A 519 4.38 -15.64 -3.62
CA PRO A 519 3.24 -15.90 -2.74
C PRO A 519 3.42 -17.11 -1.82
N TYR A 520 4.32 -18.03 -2.19
CA TYR A 520 4.57 -19.27 -1.46
C TYR A 520 5.88 -19.29 -0.69
N TRP A 521 6.62 -18.17 -0.66
CA TRP A 521 7.77 -18.04 0.21
C TRP A 521 7.33 -18.10 1.67
N PRO A 522 8.08 -18.77 2.55
CA PRO A 522 7.67 -18.96 3.95
C PRO A 522 7.86 -17.67 4.77
N VAL A 523 7.18 -16.62 4.35
CA VAL A 523 7.17 -15.32 5.02
C VAL A 523 5.84 -15.17 5.73
N ASN A 524 5.88 -15.10 7.06
CA ASN A 524 4.70 -14.76 7.86
C ASN A 524 4.85 -13.32 8.37
N PRO A 525 4.03 -12.36 7.92
CA PRO A 525 4.13 -10.96 8.32
C PRO A 525 3.99 -10.73 9.82
N ARG A 526 3.24 -11.58 10.53
CA ARG A 526 3.07 -11.49 12.01
C ARG A 526 4.34 -11.84 12.78
N LEU A 527 5.31 -12.52 12.15
CA LEU A 527 6.58 -12.91 12.76
C LEU A 527 7.74 -11.97 12.42
N ALA A 528 7.52 -10.95 11.65
CA ALA A 528 8.57 -10.01 11.24
C ALA A 528 9.19 -9.23 12.43
N GLY A 529 8.55 -9.23 13.59
CA GLY A 529 9.01 -8.59 14.81
C GLY A 529 8.88 -7.06 14.80
N THR A 530 9.25 -6.41 13.71
CA THR A 530 9.09 -4.97 13.52
C THR A 530 8.62 -4.64 12.10
N PRO A 531 7.87 -3.55 11.89
CA PRO A 531 7.50 -3.11 10.54
C PRO A 531 8.69 -2.88 9.62
N TRP A 532 9.82 -2.42 10.15
CA TRP A 532 11.05 -2.20 9.38
C TRP A 532 11.65 -3.48 8.82
N ASN A 533 11.62 -4.58 9.57
CA ASN A 533 12.07 -5.89 9.06
C ASN A 533 11.16 -6.37 7.92
N GLN A 534 9.85 -6.17 8.06
CA GLN A 534 8.90 -6.49 7.00
C GLN A 534 9.19 -5.68 5.72
N PHE A 535 9.41 -4.37 5.84
CA PHE A 535 9.75 -3.52 4.68
C PHE A 535 11.05 -3.94 3.99
N GLN A 536 12.06 -4.40 4.74
CA GLN A 536 13.29 -4.93 4.16
C GLN A 536 13.03 -6.22 3.37
N ILE A 537 12.23 -7.14 3.91
CA ILE A 537 11.85 -8.38 3.22
C ILE A 537 11.08 -8.03 1.93
N ASP A 538 10.13 -7.12 2.01
CA ASP A 538 9.32 -6.69 0.87
C ASP A 538 10.16 -5.99 -0.19
N PHE A 539 11.14 -5.18 0.21
CA PHE A 539 12.12 -4.57 -0.70
C PHE A 539 12.93 -5.62 -1.46
N VAL A 540 13.42 -6.67 -0.77
CA VAL A 540 14.15 -7.77 -1.40
C VAL A 540 13.25 -8.55 -2.37
N ARG A 541 12.00 -8.81 -2.01
CA ARG A 541 11.01 -9.49 -2.88
C ARG A 541 10.75 -8.68 -4.16
N CYS A 542 10.59 -7.37 -4.04
CA CYS A 542 10.45 -6.47 -5.18
C CYS A 542 11.72 -6.44 -6.05
N LEU A 543 12.92 -6.33 -5.44
CA LEU A 543 14.19 -6.36 -6.16
C LEU A 543 14.32 -7.66 -6.98
N TRP A 544 14.04 -8.80 -6.36
CA TRP A 544 14.16 -10.10 -7.01
C TRP A 544 13.32 -10.23 -8.28
N ALA A 545 12.10 -9.72 -8.26
CA ALA A 545 11.20 -9.82 -9.40
C ALA A 545 11.40 -8.71 -10.43
N ILE A 546 11.45 -7.44 -10.02
CA ILE A 546 11.34 -6.28 -10.91
C ILE A 546 12.69 -5.85 -11.48
N LEU A 547 13.77 -5.95 -10.69
CA LEU A 547 15.06 -5.31 -11.04
C LEU A 547 15.60 -5.73 -12.42
N PRO A 548 15.54 -6.99 -12.86
CA PRO A 548 16.08 -7.39 -14.17
C PRO A 548 15.42 -6.64 -15.34
N ALA A 549 14.09 -6.54 -15.34
CA ALA A 549 13.34 -5.84 -16.38
C ALA A 549 13.57 -4.33 -16.32
N ALA A 550 13.53 -3.74 -15.12
CA ALA A 550 13.77 -2.32 -14.92
C ALA A 550 15.18 -1.89 -15.39
N CYS A 551 16.22 -2.71 -15.17
CA CYS A 551 17.57 -2.46 -15.71
C CYS A 551 17.59 -2.45 -17.24
N LEU A 552 16.85 -3.34 -17.89
CA LEU A 552 16.80 -3.41 -19.36
C LEU A 552 16.04 -2.22 -19.97
N TRP A 553 14.93 -1.79 -19.36
CA TRP A 553 14.25 -0.56 -19.74
C TRP A 553 15.15 0.66 -19.57
N GLY A 554 15.86 0.75 -18.43
CA GLY A 554 16.83 1.81 -18.19
C GLY A 554 17.96 1.86 -19.21
N ALA A 555 18.49 0.70 -19.62
CA ALA A 555 19.55 0.60 -20.63
C ALA A 555 19.07 1.00 -22.03
N SER A 556 17.77 0.86 -22.32
CA SER A 556 17.20 1.13 -23.65
C SER A 556 17.32 2.59 -24.06
N PHE A 557 17.18 3.53 -23.12
CA PHE A 557 17.24 4.97 -23.40
C PHE A 557 18.63 5.43 -23.94
N PRO A 558 19.77 5.19 -23.25
CA PRO A 558 21.08 5.57 -23.77
C PRO A 558 21.48 4.79 -25.03
N LEU A 559 21.03 3.55 -25.20
CA LEU A 559 21.26 2.77 -26.41
C LEU A 559 20.48 3.35 -27.61
N ALA A 560 19.23 3.76 -27.41
CA ALA A 560 18.43 4.43 -28.42
C ALA A 560 19.05 5.79 -28.81
N LEU A 561 19.52 6.55 -27.82
CA LEU A 561 20.21 7.82 -28.03
C LEU A 561 21.48 7.63 -28.90
N ALA A 562 22.31 6.64 -28.56
CA ALA A 562 23.52 6.33 -29.31
C ALA A 562 23.23 5.83 -30.75
N ALA A 563 22.08 5.14 -30.96
CA ALA A 563 21.68 4.64 -32.28
C ALA A 563 21.23 5.73 -33.23
N VAL A 564 20.75 6.88 -32.71
CA VAL A 564 20.27 8.02 -33.55
C VAL A 564 21.27 9.17 -33.62
N ALA A 565 22.21 9.26 -32.66
CA ALA A 565 23.17 10.35 -32.58
C ALA A 565 24.07 10.39 -33.82
N SER A 566 24.18 11.57 -34.43
CA SER A 566 25.08 11.87 -35.57
C SER A 566 25.92 13.11 -35.28
N ARG A 567 27.14 13.18 -35.89
CA ARG A 567 28.01 14.37 -35.72
C ARG A 567 27.30 15.62 -36.21
N GLY A 568 27.30 16.69 -35.38
CA GLY A 568 26.70 17.97 -35.70
C GLY A 568 25.20 18.07 -35.45
N SER A 569 24.54 17.00 -34.92
CA SER A 569 23.15 17.08 -34.50
C SER A 569 22.99 17.91 -33.22
N ASP A 570 21.89 18.63 -33.09
CA ASP A 570 21.50 19.33 -31.84
C ASP A 570 21.17 18.30 -30.74
N GLY A 571 22.03 18.20 -29.73
CA GLY A 571 21.88 17.24 -28.62
C GLY A 571 20.56 17.39 -27.91
N GLY A 572 20.11 18.63 -27.66
CA GLY A 572 18.81 18.88 -27.05
C GLY A 572 17.64 18.37 -27.88
N ALA A 573 17.70 18.51 -29.22
CA ALA A 573 16.66 18.05 -30.11
C ALA A 573 16.61 16.51 -30.20
N VAL A 574 17.76 15.84 -30.24
CA VAL A 574 17.82 14.37 -30.30
C VAL A 574 17.32 13.76 -28.99
N VAL A 575 17.81 14.24 -27.84
CA VAL A 575 17.36 13.81 -26.52
C VAL A 575 15.86 14.06 -26.35
N GLY A 576 15.38 15.27 -26.72
CA GLY A 576 13.98 15.61 -26.60
C GLY A 576 13.05 14.68 -27.42
N ARG A 577 13.45 14.29 -28.65
CA ARG A 577 12.65 13.38 -29.49
C ARG A 577 12.60 11.96 -28.96
N ILE A 578 13.73 11.43 -28.45
CA ILE A 578 13.80 10.09 -27.89
C ILE A 578 13.02 10.04 -26.58
N TYR A 579 13.21 11.06 -25.73
CA TYR A 579 12.47 11.17 -24.48
C TYR A 579 10.95 11.26 -24.75
N ALA A 580 10.54 12.09 -25.70
CA ALA A 580 9.13 12.21 -26.07
C ALA A 580 8.55 10.91 -26.62
N ALA A 581 9.28 10.20 -27.50
CA ALA A 581 8.82 8.92 -28.03
C ALA A 581 8.64 7.88 -26.92
N ASN A 582 9.60 7.80 -26.00
CA ASN A 582 9.51 6.94 -24.81
C ASN A 582 8.32 7.32 -23.92
N THR A 583 8.14 8.60 -23.64
CA THR A 583 7.08 9.09 -22.74
C THR A 583 5.69 8.94 -23.36
N VAL A 584 5.52 9.15 -24.68
CA VAL A 584 4.25 8.87 -25.37
C VAL A 584 3.90 7.39 -25.25
N GLY A 585 4.88 6.52 -25.49
CA GLY A 585 4.70 5.08 -25.28
C GLY A 585 4.29 4.77 -23.82
N ALA A 586 4.98 5.34 -22.87
CA ALA A 586 4.72 5.19 -21.43
C ALA A 586 3.29 5.63 -21.05
N ILE A 587 2.82 6.77 -21.54
CA ILE A 587 1.44 7.26 -21.33
C ILE A 587 0.43 6.24 -21.89
N VAL A 588 0.63 5.80 -23.16
CA VAL A 588 -0.26 4.81 -23.77
C VAL A 588 -0.24 3.48 -22.98
N GLY A 589 0.95 3.06 -22.52
CA GLY A 589 1.11 1.87 -21.68
C GLY A 589 0.35 1.97 -20.36
N ALA A 590 0.55 3.08 -19.62
CA ALA A 590 -0.10 3.28 -18.33
C ALA A 590 -1.64 3.38 -18.45
N LEU A 591 -2.13 4.27 -19.33
CA LEU A 591 -3.57 4.47 -19.56
C LEU A 591 -4.24 3.23 -20.16
N GLY A 592 -3.62 2.65 -21.20
CA GLY A 592 -4.14 1.46 -21.86
C GLY A 592 -4.22 0.26 -20.94
N THR A 593 -3.22 0.05 -20.11
CA THR A 593 -3.20 -1.07 -19.16
C THR A 593 -4.21 -0.85 -18.02
N SER A 594 -4.23 0.34 -17.41
CA SER A 594 -5.09 0.62 -16.26
C SER A 594 -6.58 0.66 -16.66
N LEU A 595 -6.92 1.35 -17.75
CA LEU A 595 -8.32 1.62 -18.09
C LEU A 595 -8.94 0.56 -19.02
N VAL A 596 -8.13 -0.14 -19.80
CA VAL A 596 -8.63 -1.04 -20.85
C VAL A 596 -8.16 -2.47 -20.61
N LEU A 597 -6.85 -2.75 -20.60
CA LEU A 597 -6.36 -4.13 -20.64
C LEU A 597 -6.80 -4.93 -19.41
N ILE A 598 -6.60 -4.42 -18.19
CA ILE A 598 -6.95 -5.15 -16.97
C ILE A 598 -8.46 -5.43 -16.93
N ALA A 599 -9.28 -4.43 -17.20
CA ALA A 599 -10.73 -4.56 -17.12
C ALA A 599 -11.34 -5.45 -18.23
N THR A 600 -10.70 -5.56 -19.40
CA THR A 600 -11.28 -6.29 -20.55
C THR A 600 -10.67 -7.67 -20.79
N VAL A 601 -9.35 -7.81 -20.62
CA VAL A 601 -8.63 -9.05 -20.93
C VAL A 601 -7.92 -9.68 -19.72
N GLY A 602 -7.89 -8.98 -18.58
CA GLY A 602 -7.27 -9.42 -17.33
C GLY A 602 -5.75 -9.28 -17.32
N THR A 603 -5.17 -9.45 -16.12
CA THR A 603 -3.74 -9.30 -15.86
C THR A 603 -2.89 -10.28 -16.69
N GLN A 604 -3.29 -11.55 -16.77
CA GLN A 604 -2.55 -12.58 -17.52
C GLN A 604 -2.33 -12.20 -18.99
N ASN A 605 -3.39 -11.77 -19.70
CA ASN A 605 -3.28 -11.37 -21.08
C ASN A 605 -2.58 -10.01 -21.23
N GLY A 606 -2.74 -9.14 -20.23
CA GLY A 606 -1.96 -7.89 -20.13
C GLY A 606 -0.46 -8.17 -20.17
N GLU A 607 0.05 -9.09 -19.36
CA GLU A 607 1.47 -9.49 -19.34
C GLU A 607 1.92 -10.13 -20.65
N ARG A 608 1.08 -10.98 -21.27
CA ARG A 608 1.34 -11.52 -22.62
C ARG A 608 1.49 -10.43 -23.67
N ILE A 609 0.68 -9.37 -23.59
CA ILE A 609 0.78 -8.20 -24.47
C ILE A 609 2.09 -7.46 -24.23
N LEU A 610 2.53 -7.28 -22.98
CA LEU A 610 3.83 -6.66 -22.66
C LEU A 610 5.01 -7.44 -23.25
N ILE A 611 4.99 -8.78 -23.14
CA ILE A 611 5.96 -9.68 -23.78
C ILE A 611 5.96 -9.49 -25.31
N ALA A 612 4.79 -9.41 -25.92
CA ALA A 612 4.65 -9.21 -27.37
C ALA A 612 5.19 -7.83 -27.80
N LEU A 613 4.93 -6.76 -27.02
CA LEU A 613 5.46 -5.41 -27.29
C LEU A 613 6.99 -5.39 -27.28
N ALA A 614 7.62 -6.04 -26.28
CA ALA A 614 9.07 -6.16 -26.19
C ALA A 614 9.64 -6.99 -27.38
N ALA A 615 8.98 -8.08 -27.76
CA ALA A 615 9.34 -8.87 -28.93
C ALA A 615 9.25 -8.09 -30.25
N VAL A 616 8.19 -7.28 -30.44
CA VAL A 616 8.05 -6.40 -31.60
C VAL A 616 9.17 -5.35 -31.62
N ALA A 617 9.48 -4.73 -30.47
CA ALA A 617 10.59 -3.77 -30.36
C ALA A 617 11.94 -4.42 -30.71
N ALA A 618 12.18 -5.67 -30.25
CA ALA A 618 13.35 -6.46 -30.63
C ALA A 618 13.38 -6.74 -32.15
N ALA A 619 12.25 -7.18 -32.72
CA ALA A 619 12.15 -7.54 -34.14
C ALA A 619 12.45 -6.34 -35.08
N ILE A 620 11.84 -5.18 -34.84
CA ILE A 620 12.04 -4.00 -35.69
C ILE A 620 13.47 -3.44 -35.62
N THR A 621 14.16 -3.69 -34.50
CA THR A 621 15.56 -3.25 -34.32
C THR A 621 16.60 -4.26 -34.85
N LEU A 622 16.37 -5.58 -34.66
CA LEU A 622 17.30 -6.63 -35.10
C LEU A 622 17.11 -7.03 -36.57
N VAL A 623 15.89 -6.88 -37.09
CA VAL A 623 15.49 -7.29 -38.44
C VAL A 623 14.90 -6.08 -39.22
N PRO A 624 15.75 -5.08 -39.59
CA PRO A 624 15.23 -3.84 -40.23
C PRO A 624 14.50 -4.07 -41.56
N SER A 625 14.75 -5.18 -42.24
CA SER A 625 14.06 -5.55 -43.46
C SER A 625 12.55 -5.74 -43.29
N LEU A 626 12.08 -6.08 -42.11
CA LEU A 626 10.64 -6.17 -41.79
C LEU A 626 9.89 -4.86 -42.01
N VAL A 627 10.59 -3.72 -41.90
CA VAL A 627 9.96 -2.39 -41.87
C VAL A 627 10.40 -1.50 -43.04
N SER A 628 11.43 -1.90 -43.80
CA SER A 628 11.92 -1.15 -44.96
C SER A 628 11.12 -1.46 -46.23
N ALA A 629 10.18 -0.56 -46.58
CA ALA A 629 9.32 -0.67 -47.78
C ALA A 629 10.03 -0.39 -49.11
N ARG A 630 11.37 -0.13 -49.13
CA ARG A 630 12.13 0.19 -50.37
C ARG A 630 12.88 -1.05 -50.86
N VAL A 631 12.39 -1.63 -51.95
CA VAL A 631 12.90 -2.82 -52.67
C VAL A 631 12.48 -4.15 -52.04
N ALA A 632 12.05 -5.12 -52.86
CA ALA A 632 11.63 -6.45 -52.43
C ALA A 632 12.62 -7.01 -51.37
N PRO A 633 12.16 -7.34 -50.15
CA PRO A 633 13.05 -7.70 -49.07
C PRO A 633 13.76 -8.99 -49.41
N ARG A 634 15.07 -8.90 -49.70
CA ARG A 634 15.92 -10.08 -49.66
C ARG A 634 16.17 -10.40 -48.20
N PHE A 635 15.28 -11.18 -47.61
CA PHE A 635 15.45 -11.74 -46.27
C PHE A 635 16.75 -12.57 -46.24
N THR A 636 17.71 -12.11 -45.47
CA THR A 636 18.92 -12.86 -45.26
C THR A 636 18.63 -14.06 -44.32
N MET A 637 19.36 -15.16 -44.43
CA MET A 637 19.22 -16.30 -43.53
C MET A 637 19.37 -15.87 -42.05
N ARG A 638 20.23 -14.94 -41.78
CA ARG A 638 20.43 -14.38 -40.45
C ARG A 638 19.19 -13.66 -39.92
N GLU A 639 18.52 -12.87 -40.76
CA GLU A 639 17.28 -12.17 -40.37
C GLU A 639 16.12 -13.14 -40.17
N ALA A 640 16.06 -14.20 -40.98
CA ALA A 640 15.10 -15.29 -40.79
C ALA A 640 15.29 -15.99 -39.43
N ILE A 641 16.54 -16.30 -39.07
CA ILE A 641 16.89 -16.92 -37.76
C ILE A 641 16.48 -15.99 -36.60
N TRP A 642 16.78 -14.68 -36.67
CA TRP A 642 16.37 -13.74 -35.63
C TRP A 642 14.86 -13.64 -35.51
N THR A 643 14.14 -13.55 -36.62
CA THR A 643 12.67 -13.47 -36.64
C THR A 643 12.07 -14.73 -35.97
N LEU A 644 12.56 -15.90 -36.36
CA LEU A 644 12.09 -17.16 -35.79
C LEU A 644 12.40 -17.26 -34.29
N ALA A 645 13.64 -16.93 -33.86
CA ALA A 645 14.03 -16.98 -32.46
C ALA A 645 13.24 -16.00 -31.59
N ILE A 646 12.97 -14.78 -32.06
CA ILE A 646 12.16 -13.79 -31.32
C ILE A 646 10.72 -14.27 -31.20
N LEU A 647 10.14 -14.80 -32.29
CA LEU A 647 8.77 -15.31 -32.29
C LEU A 647 8.63 -16.52 -31.38
N GLU A 648 9.54 -17.49 -31.51
CA GLU A 648 9.55 -18.70 -30.67
C GLU A 648 9.67 -18.34 -29.18
N LEU A 649 10.62 -17.46 -28.82
CA LEU A 649 10.79 -17.02 -27.43
C LEU A 649 9.54 -16.32 -26.90
N ALA A 650 8.93 -15.42 -27.69
CA ALA A 650 7.74 -14.70 -27.28
C ALA A 650 6.53 -15.63 -27.11
N VAL A 651 6.34 -16.57 -28.02
CA VAL A 651 5.26 -17.56 -27.94
C VAL A 651 5.50 -18.51 -26.77
N LEU A 652 6.72 -19.05 -26.63
CA LEU A 652 7.06 -19.97 -25.53
C LEU A 652 6.83 -19.31 -24.18
N LEU A 653 7.37 -18.13 -23.94
CA LEU A 653 7.23 -17.45 -22.65
C LEU A 653 5.81 -16.90 -22.44
N GLY A 654 5.20 -16.32 -23.47
CA GLY A 654 3.83 -15.83 -23.38
C GLY A 654 2.80 -16.91 -23.08
N SER A 655 2.95 -18.11 -23.67
CA SER A 655 2.04 -19.24 -23.40
C SER A 655 2.18 -19.79 -21.96
N ASN A 656 3.35 -19.59 -21.34
CA ASN A 656 3.63 -20.03 -19.97
C ASN A 656 3.33 -18.94 -18.89
N VAL A 657 2.84 -17.77 -19.28
CA VAL A 657 2.28 -16.80 -18.30
C VAL A 657 1.01 -17.40 -17.71
N ILE A 658 0.97 -17.59 -16.40
CA ILE A 658 -0.18 -18.14 -15.69
C ILE A 658 -1.13 -17.03 -15.20
N ALA A 659 -2.38 -17.42 -14.93
CA ALA A 659 -3.36 -16.52 -14.32
C ALA A 659 -2.96 -16.16 -12.88
N VAL A 660 -3.44 -15.04 -12.39
CA VAL A 660 -3.25 -14.65 -10.98
C VAL A 660 -3.85 -15.72 -10.07
N PRO A 661 -3.08 -16.30 -9.13
CA PRO A 661 -3.61 -17.35 -8.27
C PRO A 661 -4.80 -16.85 -7.43
N PRO A 662 -5.92 -17.59 -7.39
CA PRO A 662 -7.06 -17.25 -6.53
C PRO A 662 -6.67 -17.00 -5.06
N LEU A 663 -5.74 -17.80 -4.55
CA LEU A 663 -5.20 -17.70 -3.21
C LEU A 663 -4.53 -16.32 -2.97
N LEU A 664 -3.80 -15.80 -3.95
CA LEU A 664 -3.18 -14.46 -3.85
C LEU A 664 -4.24 -13.36 -3.81
N VAL A 665 -5.33 -13.50 -4.58
CA VAL A 665 -6.41 -12.51 -4.61
C VAL A 665 -7.18 -12.49 -3.29
N ALA A 666 -7.44 -13.65 -2.69
CA ALA A 666 -8.20 -13.77 -1.45
C ALA A 666 -7.37 -13.45 -0.19
N HIS A 667 -6.14 -13.96 -0.11
CA HIS A 667 -5.35 -13.95 1.13
C HIS A 667 -4.08 -13.09 1.06
N GLY A 668 -3.70 -12.61 -0.13
CA GLY A 668 -2.63 -11.61 -0.30
C GLY A 668 -1.33 -11.99 0.43
N ARG A 669 -0.94 -11.17 1.39
CA ARG A 669 0.29 -11.34 2.19
C ARG A 669 0.32 -12.62 3.03
N PHE A 670 -0.84 -13.23 3.28
CA PHE A 670 -0.98 -14.48 4.04
C PHE A 670 -1.06 -15.72 3.15
N SER A 671 -0.93 -15.61 1.83
CA SER A 671 -1.05 -16.74 0.89
C SER A 671 -0.19 -17.94 1.26
N ALA A 672 1.02 -17.72 1.81
CA ALA A 672 1.89 -18.82 2.24
C ALA A 672 1.31 -19.57 3.46
N ALA A 673 0.69 -18.85 4.40
CA ALA A 673 0.07 -19.45 5.59
C ALA A 673 -1.22 -20.21 5.21
N GLU A 674 -2.00 -19.66 4.29
CA GLU A 674 -3.30 -20.17 3.87
C GLU A 674 -3.20 -21.23 2.74
N ARG A 675 -1.99 -21.68 2.39
CA ARG A 675 -1.75 -22.60 1.28
C ARG A 675 -2.49 -23.95 1.44
N ASN A 676 -2.68 -24.39 2.66
CA ASN A 676 -3.25 -25.70 2.98
C ASN A 676 -4.73 -25.61 3.40
N THR A 677 -5.32 -24.42 3.40
CA THR A 677 -6.75 -24.25 3.70
C THR A 677 -7.58 -24.92 2.60
N LYS A 678 -8.61 -25.66 3.03
CA LYS A 678 -9.52 -26.33 2.11
C LYS A 678 -10.72 -25.42 1.83
N GLU A 679 -10.46 -24.34 1.13
CA GLU A 679 -11.48 -23.43 0.67
C GLU A 679 -11.86 -23.66 -0.79
N THR A 680 -13.11 -23.39 -1.11
CA THR A 680 -13.61 -23.36 -2.48
C THR A 680 -13.72 -21.92 -2.94
N PHE A 681 -13.00 -21.55 -4.01
CA PHE A 681 -13.13 -20.23 -4.63
C PHE A 681 -14.39 -20.21 -5.49
N LEU A 682 -15.42 -19.49 -5.04
CA LEU A 682 -16.69 -19.37 -5.76
C LEU A 682 -16.61 -18.32 -6.87
N TYR A 683 -15.80 -17.28 -6.66
CA TYR A 683 -15.59 -16.19 -7.58
C TYR A 683 -14.20 -15.59 -7.41
N VAL A 684 -13.58 -15.22 -8.52
CA VAL A 684 -12.36 -14.40 -8.56
C VAL A 684 -12.48 -13.44 -9.74
N GLY A 685 -12.37 -12.14 -9.49
CA GLY A 685 -12.51 -11.10 -10.50
C GLY A 685 -11.36 -10.10 -10.48
N GLU A 686 -11.12 -9.50 -11.64
CA GLU A 686 -10.17 -8.39 -11.81
C GLU A 686 -10.93 -7.16 -12.28
N GLY A 687 -11.27 -6.26 -11.35
CA GLY A 687 -11.92 -5.00 -11.66
C GLY A 687 -10.92 -3.89 -11.95
N MET A 688 -11.43 -2.70 -12.24
CA MET A 688 -10.61 -1.53 -12.55
C MET A 688 -9.92 -0.98 -11.29
N ASN A 689 -10.63 -0.91 -10.17
CA ASN A 689 -10.13 -0.34 -8.91
C ASN A 689 -9.64 -1.41 -7.93
N SER A 690 -10.18 -2.65 -8.01
CA SER A 690 -9.90 -3.70 -7.05
C SER A 690 -10.00 -5.11 -7.66
N SER A 691 -9.61 -6.13 -6.87
CA SER A 691 -9.70 -7.54 -7.25
C SER A 691 -10.52 -8.29 -6.20
N PRO A 692 -11.84 -8.41 -6.37
CA PRO A 692 -12.69 -9.15 -5.45
C PRO A 692 -12.58 -10.67 -5.63
N ALA A 693 -12.67 -11.40 -4.52
CA ALA A 693 -12.86 -12.85 -4.50
C ALA A 693 -13.95 -13.23 -3.51
N VAL A 694 -14.61 -14.36 -3.77
CA VAL A 694 -15.55 -14.98 -2.83
C VAL A 694 -15.11 -16.41 -2.60
N THR A 695 -14.93 -16.77 -1.35
CA THR A 695 -14.55 -18.13 -0.94
C THR A 695 -15.62 -18.74 -0.05
N ARG A 696 -15.62 -20.08 0.02
CA ARG A 696 -16.42 -20.84 0.97
C ARG A 696 -15.52 -21.85 1.65
N ASP A 697 -15.50 -21.83 2.98
CA ASP A 697 -14.77 -22.81 3.78
C ASP A 697 -15.53 -24.15 3.93
N GLN A 698 -14.94 -25.10 4.65
CA GLN A 698 -15.53 -26.41 4.91
C GLN A 698 -16.79 -26.35 5.79
N ASN A 699 -16.93 -25.30 6.60
CA ASN A 699 -18.06 -25.08 7.49
C ASN A 699 -19.21 -24.34 6.78
N GLY A 700 -19.04 -24.00 5.51
CA GLY A 700 -20.02 -23.27 4.73
C GLY A 700 -19.94 -21.74 4.90
N ILE A 701 -18.96 -21.23 5.64
CA ILE A 701 -18.74 -19.79 5.78
C ILE A 701 -18.35 -19.19 4.44
N ILE A 702 -19.07 -18.17 4.02
CA ILE A 702 -18.77 -17.42 2.79
C ILE A 702 -17.99 -16.18 3.20
N SER A 703 -16.85 -15.97 2.55
CA SER A 703 -16.00 -14.80 2.77
C SER A 703 -15.89 -13.97 1.50
N TYR A 704 -16.06 -12.66 1.63
CA TYR A 704 -15.77 -11.67 0.61
C TYR A 704 -14.40 -11.08 0.87
N ALA A 705 -13.47 -11.35 -0.04
CA ALA A 705 -12.12 -10.80 0.02
C ALA A 705 -11.94 -9.73 -1.05
N ASN A 706 -11.15 -8.71 -0.72
CA ASN A 706 -10.74 -7.67 -1.65
C ASN A 706 -9.37 -7.11 -1.20
N ALA A 707 -8.59 -6.62 -2.15
CA ALA A 707 -7.24 -6.11 -1.88
C ALA A 707 -6.30 -7.13 -1.16
N GLY A 708 -6.54 -8.44 -1.34
CA GLY A 708 -5.75 -9.51 -0.73
C GLY A 708 -6.07 -9.79 0.74
N LYS A 709 -7.26 -9.41 1.21
CA LYS A 709 -7.74 -9.64 2.57
C LYS A 709 -9.25 -9.89 2.57
N VAL A 710 -9.71 -10.75 3.49
CA VAL A 710 -11.14 -10.88 3.78
C VAL A 710 -11.63 -9.56 4.40
N GLN A 711 -12.62 -8.95 3.77
CA GLN A 711 -13.22 -7.69 4.21
C GLN A 711 -14.55 -7.90 4.93
N ALA A 712 -15.24 -8.98 4.60
CA ALA A 712 -16.50 -9.35 5.22
C ALA A 712 -16.73 -10.86 5.11
N SER A 713 -17.41 -11.45 6.08
CA SER A 713 -17.77 -12.86 6.00
C SER A 713 -19.13 -13.13 6.64
N THR A 714 -19.62 -14.37 6.47
CA THR A 714 -20.81 -14.86 7.18
C THR A 714 -20.48 -15.42 8.56
N LEU A 715 -19.25 -15.21 9.08
CA LEU A 715 -18.92 -15.49 10.47
C LEU A 715 -19.81 -14.68 11.42
N PRO A 716 -20.22 -15.25 12.56
CA PRO A 716 -21.12 -14.56 13.49
C PRO A 716 -20.62 -13.19 13.95
N GLN A 717 -19.31 -13.02 14.19
CA GLN A 717 -18.73 -11.75 14.59
C GLN A 717 -18.81 -10.68 13.49
N ASP A 718 -18.54 -11.05 12.25
CA ASP A 718 -18.59 -10.13 11.10
C ASP A 718 -20.05 -9.75 10.78
N MET A 719 -20.96 -10.73 10.80
CA MET A 719 -22.40 -10.49 10.64
C MET A 719 -22.92 -9.56 11.74
N ARG A 720 -22.42 -9.72 12.98
CA ARG A 720 -22.80 -8.89 14.12
C ARG A 720 -22.37 -7.44 13.89
N LEU A 721 -21.12 -7.19 13.47
CA LEU A 721 -20.65 -5.85 13.13
C LEU A 721 -21.47 -5.20 12.04
N GLN A 722 -21.56 -5.86 10.88
CA GLN A 722 -22.15 -5.29 9.68
C GLN A 722 -23.63 -4.94 9.90
N ARG A 723 -24.39 -5.84 10.55
CA ARG A 723 -25.79 -5.57 10.89
C ARG A 723 -25.93 -4.54 12.00
N MET A 724 -25.05 -4.53 13.01
CA MET A 724 -25.02 -3.50 14.05
C MET A 724 -24.83 -2.11 13.42
N LEU A 725 -23.86 -1.98 12.52
CA LEU A 725 -23.59 -0.74 11.79
C LEU A 725 -24.85 -0.27 11.04
N GLY A 726 -25.48 -1.13 10.25
CA GLY A 726 -26.68 -0.80 9.50
C GLY A 726 -27.89 -0.44 10.41
N HIS A 727 -28.13 -1.23 11.48
CA HIS A 727 -29.26 -0.98 12.37
C HIS A 727 -29.09 0.26 13.25
N LEU A 728 -27.89 0.52 13.80
CA LEU A 728 -27.66 1.76 14.55
C LEU A 728 -27.83 2.99 13.67
N THR A 729 -27.43 2.91 12.40
CA THR A 729 -27.60 3.98 11.42
C THR A 729 -29.06 4.37 11.22
N THR A 730 -29.99 3.41 11.26
CA THR A 730 -31.39 3.68 10.99
C THR A 730 -32.28 3.79 12.26
N LEU A 731 -31.92 3.10 13.35
CA LEU A 731 -32.73 3.07 14.57
C LEU A 731 -32.53 4.31 15.47
N ILE A 732 -31.37 4.98 15.40
CA ILE A 732 -31.09 6.16 16.23
C ILE A 732 -31.80 7.42 15.70
N PRO A 733 -31.82 7.75 14.39
CA PRO A 733 -32.59 8.86 13.87
C PRO A 733 -34.07 8.63 14.03
N VAL A 734 -34.84 9.69 14.36
CA VAL A 734 -36.26 9.57 14.65
C VAL A 734 -37.10 9.14 13.41
N ALA A 735 -36.76 9.67 12.24
CA ALA A 735 -37.54 9.42 11.02
C ALA A 735 -36.61 9.37 9.78
N PRO A 736 -35.70 8.36 9.68
CA PRO A 736 -34.82 8.24 8.54
C PRO A 736 -35.59 7.84 7.28
N ARG A 737 -35.37 8.51 6.16
CA ARG A 737 -35.94 8.21 4.84
C ARG A 737 -34.88 8.02 3.79
N ASP A 738 -33.90 8.92 3.79
CA ASP A 738 -32.82 8.96 2.82
C ASP A 738 -31.50 8.53 3.49
N VAL A 739 -30.94 7.41 3.05
CA VAL A 739 -29.71 6.84 3.61
C VAL A 739 -28.62 6.76 2.55
N LEU A 740 -27.39 7.15 2.93
CA LEU A 740 -26.18 6.91 2.14
C LEU A 740 -25.34 5.83 2.80
N VAL A 741 -24.93 4.83 2.02
CA VAL A 741 -23.96 3.80 2.40
C VAL A 741 -22.69 4.02 1.59
N ILE A 742 -21.58 4.23 2.26
CA ILE A 742 -20.26 4.40 1.66
C ILE A 742 -19.58 3.03 1.62
N ALA A 743 -19.29 2.57 0.43
CA ALA A 743 -18.86 1.23 0.05
C ALA A 743 -19.96 0.16 0.19
N CYS A 744 -19.96 -0.79 -0.72
CA CYS A 744 -20.91 -1.90 -0.72
C CYS A 744 -20.47 -3.05 0.18
N GLY A 745 -19.17 -3.38 0.20
CA GLY A 745 -18.65 -4.55 0.87
C GLY A 745 -19.39 -5.83 0.47
N ALA A 746 -19.79 -6.65 1.44
CA ALA A 746 -20.70 -7.79 1.21
C ALA A 746 -22.20 -7.38 1.09
N GLY A 747 -22.49 -6.11 1.19
CA GLY A 747 -23.87 -5.56 1.16
C GLY A 747 -24.66 -5.76 2.44
N VAL A 748 -24.09 -6.35 3.48
CA VAL A 748 -24.84 -6.69 4.72
C VAL A 748 -25.21 -5.45 5.51
N THR A 749 -24.32 -4.46 5.61
CA THR A 749 -24.58 -3.15 6.25
C THR A 749 -25.74 -2.42 5.54
N ALA A 750 -25.65 -2.31 4.21
CA ALA A 750 -26.71 -1.70 3.39
C ALA A 750 -28.01 -2.49 3.48
N GLY A 751 -27.93 -3.84 3.49
CA GLY A 751 -29.06 -4.73 3.66
C GLY A 751 -29.78 -4.51 4.99
N ALA A 752 -29.04 -4.47 6.09
CA ALA A 752 -29.59 -4.21 7.42
C ALA A 752 -30.27 -2.83 7.52
N ALA A 753 -29.73 -1.81 6.86
CA ALA A 753 -30.38 -0.51 6.75
C ALA A 753 -31.64 -0.57 5.87
N SER A 754 -31.62 -1.30 4.75
CA SER A 754 -32.71 -1.35 3.77
C SER A 754 -34.00 -2.01 4.27
N ILE A 755 -33.88 -2.91 5.27
CA ILE A 755 -35.07 -3.59 5.85
C ILE A 755 -35.83 -2.74 6.87
N ASP A 756 -35.30 -1.59 7.27
CA ASP A 756 -36.08 -0.63 8.05
C ASP A 756 -37.23 -0.09 7.17
N PRO A 757 -38.51 -0.26 7.59
CA PRO A 757 -39.62 0.10 6.75
C PRO A 757 -39.77 1.60 6.51
N ARG A 758 -39.13 2.46 7.32
CA ARG A 758 -39.16 3.92 7.19
C ARG A 758 -38.28 4.43 6.04
N ILE A 759 -37.30 3.62 5.61
CA ILE A 759 -36.39 4.01 4.53
C ILE A 759 -37.14 4.02 3.19
N GLU A 760 -37.08 5.16 2.51
CA GLU A 760 -37.66 5.36 1.19
C GLU A 760 -36.59 5.24 0.10
N HIS A 761 -35.39 5.78 0.33
CA HIS A 761 -34.30 5.78 -0.59
C HIS A 761 -32.98 5.41 0.11
N LEU A 762 -32.23 4.46 -0.45
CA LEU A 762 -30.90 4.09 -0.02
C LEU A 762 -29.95 4.21 -1.20
N THR A 763 -28.91 5.04 -1.07
CA THR A 763 -27.87 5.19 -2.07
C THR A 763 -26.62 4.46 -1.58
N ILE A 764 -26.03 3.56 -2.41
CA ILE A 764 -24.74 2.93 -2.15
C ILE A 764 -23.73 3.61 -3.07
N ALA A 765 -22.73 4.29 -2.50
CA ALA A 765 -21.60 4.82 -3.26
C ALA A 765 -20.47 3.79 -3.28
N GLU A 766 -20.24 3.17 -4.45
CA GLU A 766 -19.26 2.09 -4.62
C GLU A 766 -18.29 2.41 -5.76
N ILE A 767 -16.98 2.32 -5.47
CA ILE A 767 -15.93 2.69 -6.44
C ILE A 767 -15.67 1.59 -7.48
N GLU A 768 -15.93 0.31 -7.13
CA GLU A 768 -15.68 -0.84 -8.01
C GLU A 768 -16.97 -1.40 -8.59
N PRO A 769 -17.21 -1.27 -9.90
CA PRO A 769 -18.45 -1.74 -10.54
C PRO A 769 -18.75 -3.23 -10.39
N LEU A 770 -17.70 -4.06 -10.17
CA LEU A 770 -17.88 -5.51 -10.02
C LEU A 770 -18.54 -5.90 -8.69
N VAL A 771 -18.29 -5.14 -7.61
CA VAL A 771 -18.71 -5.50 -6.26
C VAL A 771 -20.21 -5.70 -6.12
N PRO A 772 -21.08 -4.76 -6.56
CA PRO A 772 -22.52 -4.95 -6.42
C PRO A 772 -23.05 -6.22 -7.12
N SER A 773 -22.53 -6.54 -8.31
CA SER A 773 -22.94 -7.74 -9.05
C SER A 773 -22.48 -9.03 -8.37
N VAL A 774 -21.28 -9.04 -7.79
CA VAL A 774 -20.73 -10.19 -7.05
C VAL A 774 -21.54 -10.46 -5.80
N VAL A 775 -21.80 -9.45 -5.00
CA VAL A 775 -22.53 -9.64 -3.74
C VAL A 775 -24.01 -9.95 -3.95
N ALA A 776 -24.63 -9.47 -5.02
CA ALA A 776 -25.98 -9.88 -5.43
C ALA A 776 -26.06 -11.37 -5.82
N GLY A 777 -24.93 -11.97 -6.25
CA GLY A 777 -24.87 -13.39 -6.62
C GLY A 777 -24.61 -14.32 -5.43
N TYR A 778 -23.77 -13.90 -4.47
CA TYR A 778 -23.25 -14.80 -3.44
C TYR A 778 -23.69 -14.45 -2.01
N PHE A 779 -24.15 -13.22 -1.75
CA PHE A 779 -24.54 -12.76 -0.41
C PHE A 779 -26.02 -12.40 -0.28
N SER A 780 -26.85 -12.63 -1.30
CA SER A 780 -28.28 -12.26 -1.30
C SER A 780 -29.04 -12.76 -0.07
N ASP A 781 -28.75 -13.98 0.40
CA ASP A 781 -29.39 -14.58 1.57
C ASP A 781 -29.00 -13.88 2.90
N TYR A 782 -27.86 -13.19 2.93
CA TYR A 782 -27.29 -12.57 4.12
C TYR A 782 -27.47 -11.06 4.14
N ASN A 783 -27.59 -10.43 2.96
CA ASN A 783 -27.70 -9.00 2.78
C ASN A 783 -29.11 -8.54 2.38
N TYR A 784 -30.11 -9.40 2.53
CA TYR A 784 -31.53 -9.11 2.20
C TYR A 784 -31.76 -8.73 0.74
N ASP A 785 -30.96 -9.27 -0.17
CA ASP A 785 -30.97 -8.98 -1.62
C ASP A 785 -30.92 -7.47 -1.95
N VAL A 786 -30.13 -6.75 -1.18
CA VAL A 786 -30.12 -5.27 -1.15
C VAL A 786 -29.87 -4.64 -2.51
N VAL A 787 -29.02 -5.25 -3.34
CA VAL A 787 -28.68 -4.70 -4.68
C VAL A 787 -29.88 -4.71 -5.63
N ARG A 788 -30.82 -5.66 -5.44
CA ARG A 788 -32.04 -5.76 -6.25
C ARG A 788 -33.25 -5.09 -5.62
N ASN A 789 -33.10 -4.53 -4.41
CA ASN A 789 -34.16 -3.84 -3.71
C ASN A 789 -34.55 -2.54 -4.44
N PRO A 790 -35.82 -2.31 -4.80
CA PRO A 790 -36.22 -1.13 -5.56
C PRO A 790 -36.01 0.22 -4.85
N LYS A 791 -35.79 0.21 -3.52
CA LYS A 791 -35.43 1.41 -2.75
C LYS A 791 -33.97 1.78 -2.90
N VAL A 792 -33.14 0.86 -3.43
CA VAL A 792 -31.67 0.97 -3.44
C VAL A 792 -31.18 1.43 -4.81
N HIS A 793 -30.34 2.44 -4.80
CA HIS A 793 -29.62 2.94 -5.96
C HIS A 793 -28.11 2.79 -5.74
N VAL A 794 -27.44 2.13 -6.67
CA VAL A 794 -25.96 2.01 -6.65
C VAL A 794 -25.36 3.09 -7.54
N GLU A 795 -24.59 3.99 -6.93
CA GLU A 795 -23.81 5.01 -7.59
C GLU A 795 -22.35 4.53 -7.72
N VAL A 796 -21.86 4.39 -8.94
CA VAL A 796 -20.49 3.95 -9.20
C VAL A 796 -19.58 5.15 -9.24
N ASP A 797 -19.09 5.58 -8.09
CA ASP A 797 -18.17 6.72 -7.94
C ASP A 797 -17.32 6.56 -6.65
N ASP A 798 -16.25 7.34 -6.56
CA ASP A 798 -15.54 7.56 -5.30
C ASP A 798 -16.49 8.28 -4.31
N ALA A 799 -16.63 7.75 -3.10
CA ALA A 799 -17.63 8.26 -2.15
C ALA A 799 -17.34 9.71 -1.72
N ARG A 800 -16.07 10.11 -1.60
CA ARG A 800 -15.70 11.49 -1.30
C ARG A 800 -16.05 12.40 -2.48
N HIS A 801 -15.74 11.98 -3.70
CA HIS A 801 -16.11 12.71 -4.92
C HIS A 801 -17.64 12.81 -5.04
N PHE A 802 -18.39 11.76 -4.78
CA PHE A 802 -19.85 11.77 -4.77
C PHE A 802 -20.38 12.81 -3.79
N LEU A 803 -19.96 12.78 -2.51
CA LEU A 803 -20.36 13.77 -1.51
C LEU A 803 -19.97 15.19 -1.89
N THR A 804 -18.79 15.39 -2.49
CA THR A 804 -18.32 16.71 -2.92
C THR A 804 -19.19 17.30 -4.04
N THR A 805 -19.77 16.45 -4.90
CA THR A 805 -20.50 16.88 -6.11
C THR A 805 -22.01 16.80 -5.98
N THR A 806 -22.53 15.99 -5.06
CA THR A 806 -23.99 15.88 -4.83
C THR A 806 -24.55 17.09 -4.06
N LYS A 807 -25.81 17.41 -4.32
CA LYS A 807 -26.59 18.37 -3.54
C LYS A 807 -27.59 17.69 -2.60
N LYS A 808 -27.66 16.36 -2.64
CA LYS A 808 -28.54 15.58 -1.79
C LYS A 808 -28.15 15.71 -0.33
N LYS A 809 -29.14 15.66 0.56
CA LYS A 809 -28.95 15.50 2.00
C LYS A 809 -29.54 14.18 2.43
N PHE A 810 -29.01 13.65 3.52
CA PHE A 810 -29.33 12.33 4.04
C PHE A 810 -29.74 12.42 5.50
N ASP A 811 -30.65 11.53 5.93
CA ASP A 811 -31.02 11.38 7.32
C ASP A 811 -30.02 10.49 8.06
N ALA A 812 -29.31 9.65 7.31
CA ALA A 812 -28.21 8.85 7.85
C ALA A 812 -27.15 8.56 6.78
N ILE A 813 -25.89 8.57 7.22
CA ILE A 813 -24.74 8.19 6.40
C ILE A 813 -23.99 7.10 7.16
N THR A 814 -23.78 5.94 6.53
CA THR A 814 -22.97 4.87 7.13
C THR A 814 -21.76 4.59 6.25
N SER A 815 -20.63 4.38 6.89
CA SER A 815 -19.35 4.18 6.21
C SER A 815 -18.77 2.81 6.61
N ASP A 816 -18.62 1.93 5.60
CA ASP A 816 -18.05 0.59 5.73
C ASP A 816 -16.94 0.42 4.66
N PRO A 817 -15.94 1.33 4.62
CA PRO A 817 -14.92 1.37 3.58
C PRO A 817 -13.79 0.39 3.84
N PHE A 818 -12.81 0.35 2.93
CA PHE A 818 -11.58 -0.40 3.11
C PHE A 818 -10.78 0.04 4.34
N ASP A 819 -9.95 -0.87 4.82
CA ASP A 819 -8.96 -0.60 5.86
C ASP A 819 -8.17 0.70 5.57
N PRO A 820 -7.91 1.54 6.56
CA PRO A 820 -7.29 2.85 6.36
C PRO A 820 -5.84 2.80 5.85
N TRP A 821 -5.15 1.65 5.93
CA TRP A 821 -3.82 1.49 5.32
C TRP A 821 -3.87 1.34 3.79
N VAL A 822 -5.00 1.01 3.21
CA VAL A 822 -5.15 0.93 1.76
C VAL A 822 -4.99 2.33 1.18
N LYS A 823 -4.07 2.48 0.22
CA LYS A 823 -3.78 3.78 -0.39
C LYS A 823 -5.06 4.41 -0.97
N GLY A 824 -5.39 5.61 -0.50
CA GLY A 824 -6.60 6.33 -0.87
C GLY A 824 -7.77 6.16 0.11
N ALA A 825 -7.84 5.07 0.88
CA ALA A 825 -8.93 4.86 1.84
C ALA A 825 -8.92 5.87 3.00
N ALA A 826 -7.73 6.24 3.49
CA ALA A 826 -7.60 7.22 4.58
C ALA A 826 -8.20 8.60 4.27
N ASN A 827 -8.47 8.89 2.99
CA ASN A 827 -9.17 10.11 2.55
C ASN A 827 -10.63 10.16 3.03
N LEU A 828 -11.22 9.00 3.36
CA LEU A 828 -12.58 8.85 3.90
C LEU A 828 -12.61 8.93 5.43
N TYR A 829 -11.47 9.18 6.07
CA TYR A 829 -11.32 9.27 7.53
C TYR A 829 -10.68 10.60 7.96
N THR A 830 -10.60 11.60 7.07
CA THR A 830 -10.07 12.91 7.42
C THR A 830 -11.12 13.75 8.13
N ARG A 831 -10.66 14.72 8.94
CA ARG A 831 -11.55 15.70 9.57
C ARG A 831 -12.39 16.42 8.51
N GLU A 832 -11.78 16.83 7.42
CA GLU A 832 -12.44 17.53 6.31
C GLU A 832 -13.51 16.66 5.64
N PHE A 833 -13.27 15.35 5.53
CA PHE A 833 -14.27 14.41 5.03
C PHE A 833 -15.47 14.28 5.99
N TRP A 834 -15.23 14.19 7.29
CA TRP A 834 -16.33 14.13 8.27
C TRP A 834 -17.11 15.45 8.32
N GLU A 835 -16.45 16.60 8.17
CA GLU A 835 -17.13 17.89 8.03
C GLU A 835 -17.93 17.98 6.71
N LEU A 836 -17.45 17.36 5.63
CA LEU A 836 -18.21 17.22 4.38
C LEU A 836 -19.45 16.35 4.59
N ALA A 837 -19.31 15.16 5.19
CA ALA A 837 -20.44 14.28 5.52
C ALA A 837 -21.48 15.00 6.40
N LYS A 838 -21.02 15.72 7.43
CA LYS A 838 -21.86 16.52 8.33
C LYS A 838 -22.70 17.60 7.60
N ARG A 839 -22.13 18.27 6.59
CA ARG A 839 -22.88 19.24 5.76
C ARG A 839 -23.99 18.59 4.93
N HIS A 840 -23.89 17.30 4.65
CA HIS A 840 -24.91 16.52 3.92
C HIS A 840 -25.94 15.85 4.83
N LEU A 841 -25.87 16.05 6.14
CA LEU A 841 -26.92 15.58 7.04
C LEU A 841 -28.14 16.52 7.04
N ASN A 842 -29.33 15.93 7.14
CA ASN A 842 -30.53 16.59 7.57
C ASN A 842 -30.48 16.84 9.10
N PRO A 843 -31.27 17.79 9.66
CA PRO A 843 -31.36 17.97 11.11
C PRO A 843 -31.75 16.66 11.83
N GLY A 844 -31.03 16.33 12.90
CA GLY A 844 -31.18 15.05 13.62
C GLY A 844 -30.61 13.82 12.90
N GLY A 845 -29.96 14.01 11.76
CA GLY A 845 -29.29 12.95 11.03
C GLY A 845 -28.01 12.47 11.71
N VAL A 846 -27.59 11.23 11.39
CA VAL A 846 -26.41 10.58 11.98
C VAL A 846 -25.40 10.14 10.94
N VAL A 847 -24.13 10.06 11.38
CA VAL A 847 -23.06 9.39 10.64
C VAL A 847 -22.55 8.23 11.48
N THR A 848 -22.41 7.05 10.86
CA THR A 848 -21.78 5.90 11.50
C THR A 848 -20.59 5.41 10.70
N VAL A 849 -19.57 4.89 11.40
CA VAL A 849 -18.38 4.27 10.80
C VAL A 849 -17.89 3.14 11.70
N PHE A 850 -17.44 2.05 11.09
CA PHE A 850 -16.76 1.01 11.86
C PHE A 850 -15.27 1.33 12.01
N VAL A 851 -14.69 0.93 13.14
CA VAL A 851 -13.26 1.00 13.42
C VAL A 851 -12.77 -0.39 13.81
N GLN A 852 -11.88 -0.93 13.00
CA GLN A 852 -11.30 -2.24 13.30
C GLN A 852 -10.24 -2.12 14.39
N LEU A 853 -10.23 -3.09 15.33
CA LEU A 853 -9.23 -3.15 16.40
C LEU A 853 -8.15 -4.22 16.12
N TYR A 854 -8.47 -5.22 15.31
CA TYR A 854 -7.53 -6.24 14.84
C TYR A 854 -6.67 -5.74 13.67
N ASP A 855 -5.50 -6.28 13.48
CA ASP A 855 -4.55 -5.83 12.46
C ASP A 855 -4.34 -4.29 12.49
N SER A 856 -4.38 -3.68 13.68
CA SER A 856 -4.26 -2.24 13.88
C SER A 856 -3.43 -1.93 15.12
N GLY A 857 -2.58 -0.92 15.02
CA GLY A 857 -1.84 -0.38 16.16
C GLY A 857 -2.64 0.67 16.93
N MET A 858 -2.38 0.81 18.23
CA MET A 858 -2.99 1.78 19.13
C MET A 858 -3.03 3.21 18.55
N ALA A 859 -1.92 3.66 17.95
CA ALA A 859 -1.82 5.00 17.39
C ALA A 859 -2.76 5.23 16.19
N ALA A 860 -3.02 4.19 15.37
CA ALA A 860 -3.94 4.28 14.24
C ALA A 860 -5.39 4.40 14.71
N VAL A 861 -5.79 3.54 15.64
CA VAL A 861 -7.15 3.56 16.21
C VAL A 861 -7.41 4.88 16.95
N LYS A 862 -6.46 5.35 17.74
CA LYS A 862 -6.58 6.66 18.41
C LYS A 862 -6.72 7.81 17.41
N SER A 863 -5.95 7.78 16.31
CA SER A 863 -6.04 8.78 15.25
C SER A 863 -7.43 8.80 14.61
N GLU A 864 -7.98 7.64 14.31
CA GLU A 864 -9.29 7.50 13.69
C GLU A 864 -10.41 7.99 14.58
N VAL A 865 -10.43 7.52 15.84
CA VAL A 865 -11.42 7.90 16.84
C VAL A 865 -11.35 9.40 17.17
N ALA A 866 -10.14 9.94 17.39
CA ALA A 866 -9.96 11.38 17.68
C ALA A 866 -10.41 12.26 16.51
N THR A 867 -10.07 11.86 15.27
CA THR A 867 -10.45 12.61 14.08
C THR A 867 -11.98 12.67 13.91
N PHE A 868 -12.65 11.54 14.16
CA PHE A 868 -14.11 11.49 14.09
C PHE A 868 -14.74 12.41 15.16
N PHE A 869 -14.25 12.39 16.38
CA PHE A 869 -14.80 13.22 17.46
C PHE A 869 -14.45 14.70 17.35
N GLU A 870 -13.41 15.09 16.59
CA GLU A 870 -13.24 16.52 16.23
C GLU A 870 -14.42 17.04 15.40
N ALA A 871 -14.92 16.25 14.43
CA ALA A 871 -16.07 16.63 13.63
C ALA A 871 -17.40 16.43 14.39
N PHE A 872 -17.49 15.40 15.22
CA PHE A 872 -18.71 15.05 15.99
C PHE A 872 -18.44 14.99 17.49
N PRO A 873 -18.32 16.12 18.19
CA PRO A 873 -18.00 16.14 19.63
C PRO A 873 -19.04 15.43 20.51
N ASN A 874 -20.30 15.33 20.04
CA ASN A 874 -21.38 14.59 20.70
C ASN A 874 -21.41 13.09 20.36
N GLY A 875 -20.38 12.60 19.64
CA GLY A 875 -20.30 11.23 19.15
C GLY A 875 -20.14 10.18 20.25
N VAL A 876 -20.55 8.97 19.90
CA VAL A 876 -20.61 7.81 20.81
C VAL A 876 -19.93 6.59 20.16
N VAL A 877 -19.28 5.78 20.98
CA VAL A 877 -18.70 4.48 20.61
C VAL A 877 -19.66 3.37 20.99
N TRP A 878 -19.87 2.42 20.10
CA TRP A 878 -20.60 1.18 20.33
C TRP A 878 -19.65 -0.01 20.14
N GLY A 879 -19.53 -0.87 21.13
CA GLY A 879 -18.58 -1.98 21.11
C GLY A 879 -19.17 -3.25 20.51
N ASN A 880 -18.45 -3.88 19.60
CA ASN A 880 -18.74 -5.24 19.17
C ASN A 880 -17.88 -6.21 19.99
N THR A 881 -18.44 -6.70 21.07
CA THR A 881 -17.76 -7.62 21.99
C THR A 881 -18.03 -9.06 21.61
N VAL A 882 -16.99 -9.82 21.36
CA VAL A 882 -17.05 -11.25 21.11
C VAL A 882 -16.29 -11.97 22.24
N GLN A 883 -16.99 -12.79 23.01
CA GLN A 883 -16.43 -13.55 24.14
C GLN A 883 -15.69 -12.69 25.19
N GLY A 884 -16.21 -11.50 25.47
CA GLY A 884 -15.58 -10.57 26.42
C GLY A 884 -14.40 -9.77 25.88
N GLN A 885 -14.06 -9.94 24.61
CA GLN A 885 -12.98 -9.17 23.93
C GLN A 885 -13.58 -8.29 22.84
N GLY A 886 -13.00 -7.10 22.64
CA GLY A 886 -13.34 -6.23 21.52
C GLY A 886 -12.81 -6.80 20.23
N TYR A 887 -13.66 -6.84 19.20
CA TYR A 887 -13.29 -7.23 17.86
C TYR A 887 -13.14 -5.98 16.98
N ASP A 888 -14.13 -5.10 17.05
CA ASP A 888 -14.23 -3.80 16.40
C ASP A 888 -15.20 -2.90 17.17
N VAL A 889 -15.31 -1.65 16.76
CA VAL A 889 -16.28 -0.71 17.33
C VAL A 889 -17.01 0.06 16.23
N VAL A 890 -18.19 0.56 16.53
CA VAL A 890 -18.94 1.49 15.69
C VAL A 890 -18.93 2.86 16.34
N LEU A 891 -18.43 3.87 15.62
CA LEU A 891 -18.59 5.27 15.99
C LEU A 891 -19.89 5.79 15.40
N LEU A 892 -20.65 6.55 16.19
CA LEU A 892 -21.86 7.23 15.74
C LEU A 892 -21.75 8.70 16.11
N GLY A 893 -21.90 9.56 15.13
CA GLY A 893 -21.88 11.01 15.27
C GLY A 893 -23.19 11.65 14.89
N GLN A 894 -23.59 12.67 15.64
CA GLN A 894 -24.73 13.54 15.38
C GLN A 894 -24.32 14.98 15.67
N VAL A 895 -24.92 15.95 14.97
CA VAL A 895 -24.63 17.37 15.22
C VAL A 895 -25.18 17.80 16.56
N GLU A 896 -26.45 17.46 16.80
CA GLU A 896 -27.15 17.69 18.05
C GLU A 896 -26.72 16.64 19.11
N PRO A 897 -26.90 16.92 20.41
CA PRO A 897 -26.77 15.90 21.45
C PRO A 897 -27.67 14.67 21.18
N ILE A 898 -27.09 13.49 21.35
CA ILE A 898 -27.80 12.22 21.09
C ILE A 898 -28.75 11.94 22.26
N HIS A 899 -30.05 11.77 21.95
CA HIS A 899 -31.07 11.35 22.90
C HIS A 899 -31.81 10.13 22.37
N ILE A 900 -31.85 9.06 23.14
CA ILE A 900 -32.44 7.77 22.77
C ILE A 900 -33.55 7.44 23.76
N ASP A 901 -34.80 7.40 23.28
CA ASP A 901 -35.94 6.91 24.04
C ASP A 901 -36.00 5.38 23.98
N VAL A 902 -35.56 4.73 25.08
CA VAL A 902 -35.45 3.28 25.18
C VAL A 902 -36.83 2.61 25.08
N ASP A 903 -37.87 3.22 25.68
CA ASP A 903 -39.23 2.67 25.61
C ASP A 903 -39.83 2.82 24.20
N ALA A 904 -39.55 3.92 23.51
CA ALA A 904 -39.98 4.13 22.13
C ALA A 904 -39.30 3.13 21.19
N LEU A 905 -37.97 2.92 21.34
CA LEU A 905 -37.19 1.96 20.55
C LEU A 905 -37.70 0.52 20.81
N GLU A 906 -37.98 0.16 22.06
CA GLU A 906 -38.53 -1.16 22.40
C GLU A 906 -39.92 -1.36 21.74
N ARG A 907 -40.84 -0.36 21.83
CA ARG A 907 -42.14 -0.42 21.15
C ARG A 907 -41.99 -0.54 19.63
N LEU A 908 -41.03 0.17 19.04
CA LEU A 908 -40.75 0.11 17.61
C LEU A 908 -40.34 -1.31 17.21
N LEU A 909 -39.41 -1.93 17.92
CA LEU A 909 -38.92 -3.30 17.66
C LEU A 909 -40.02 -4.36 17.87
N GLN A 910 -41.01 -4.10 18.75
CA GLN A 910 -42.14 -4.99 18.97
C GLN A 910 -43.27 -4.80 17.96
N SER A 911 -43.23 -3.76 17.13
CA SER A 911 -44.27 -3.47 16.15
C SER A 911 -44.24 -4.48 15.00
N ARG A 912 -45.42 -4.70 14.35
CA ARG A 912 -45.52 -5.61 13.20
C ARG A 912 -44.69 -5.18 11.99
N GLU A 913 -44.50 -3.89 11.82
CA GLU A 913 -43.73 -3.32 10.70
C GLU A 913 -42.25 -3.59 10.83
N PHE A 914 -41.71 -3.68 12.07
CA PHE A 914 -40.31 -3.89 12.37
C PHE A 914 -39.94 -5.37 12.63
N VAL A 915 -40.83 -6.32 12.34
CA VAL A 915 -40.57 -7.75 12.60
C VAL A 915 -39.29 -8.25 11.97
N GLN A 916 -38.96 -7.78 10.76
CA GLN A 916 -37.75 -8.18 10.05
C GLN A 916 -36.46 -7.60 10.71
N VAL A 917 -36.52 -6.34 11.12
CA VAL A 917 -35.42 -5.68 11.87
C VAL A 917 -35.22 -6.39 13.22
N ALA A 918 -36.30 -6.62 13.97
CA ALA A 918 -36.21 -7.33 15.25
C ALA A 918 -35.70 -8.78 15.12
N GLN A 919 -36.05 -9.48 14.02
CA GLN A 919 -35.53 -10.82 13.73
C GLN A 919 -34.03 -10.76 13.41
N SER A 920 -33.62 -9.77 12.62
CA SER A 920 -32.23 -9.54 12.30
C SER A 920 -31.36 -9.33 13.56
N LEU A 921 -31.87 -8.50 14.50
CA LEU A 921 -31.18 -8.24 15.78
C LEU A 921 -31.13 -9.49 16.66
N ARG A 922 -32.25 -10.23 16.79
CA ARG A 922 -32.31 -11.46 17.57
C ARG A 922 -31.35 -12.54 17.07
N GLN A 923 -31.13 -12.65 15.78
CA GLN A 923 -30.14 -13.57 15.20
C GLN A 923 -28.70 -13.27 15.67
N LEU A 924 -28.46 -12.06 16.14
CA LEU A 924 -27.16 -11.59 16.65
C LEU A 924 -27.08 -11.58 18.19
N GLY A 925 -28.12 -12.04 18.87
CA GLY A 925 -28.21 -12.05 20.32
C GLY A 925 -28.73 -10.75 20.94
N TRP A 926 -29.28 -9.85 20.13
CA TRP A 926 -30.01 -8.64 20.63
C TRP A 926 -31.50 -8.83 20.51
N ASP A 927 -32.14 -9.17 21.61
CA ASP A 927 -33.59 -9.49 21.71
C ASP A 927 -34.43 -8.31 22.16
N SER A 928 -33.85 -7.20 22.58
CA SER A 928 -34.49 -6.00 23.09
C SER A 928 -33.67 -4.73 22.80
N ALA A 929 -34.33 -3.57 22.95
CA ALA A 929 -33.62 -2.28 22.90
C ALA A 929 -32.50 -2.20 23.93
N VAL A 930 -32.71 -2.72 25.15
CA VAL A 930 -31.70 -2.76 26.22
C VAL A 930 -30.49 -3.58 25.81
N SER A 931 -30.67 -4.77 25.21
CA SER A 931 -29.58 -5.62 24.80
C SER A 931 -28.73 -5.00 23.68
N LEU A 932 -29.35 -4.29 22.75
CA LEU A 932 -28.64 -3.53 21.70
C LEU A 932 -27.90 -2.34 22.30
N LEU A 933 -28.56 -1.51 23.11
CA LEU A 933 -27.98 -0.30 23.68
C LEU A 933 -26.94 -0.59 24.77
N SER A 934 -26.92 -1.80 25.36
CA SER A 934 -25.86 -2.22 26.29
C SER A 934 -24.46 -2.35 25.66
N THR A 935 -24.39 -2.33 24.33
CA THR A 935 -23.11 -2.26 23.58
C THR A 935 -22.43 -0.88 23.66
N TYR A 936 -23.02 0.09 24.36
CA TYR A 936 -22.43 1.41 24.58
C TYR A 936 -20.99 1.30 25.12
N GLY A 937 -20.03 1.96 24.44
CA GLY A 937 -18.61 1.91 24.69
C GLY A 937 -18.00 3.21 25.25
N GLY A 938 -18.74 4.34 25.25
CA GLY A 938 -18.28 5.63 25.75
C GLY A 938 -18.59 6.79 24.81
N ARG A 939 -18.34 8.00 25.27
CA ARG A 939 -18.49 9.25 24.52
C ARG A 939 -17.13 9.85 24.17
N GLY A 940 -17.06 10.68 23.14
CA GLY A 940 -15.87 11.43 22.79
C GLY A 940 -15.32 12.26 23.96
N SER A 941 -16.20 12.88 24.74
CA SER A 941 -15.81 13.63 25.95
C SER A 941 -15.21 12.78 27.06
N GLU A 942 -15.63 11.52 27.21
CA GLU A 942 -15.08 10.57 28.21
C GLU A 942 -13.72 10.03 27.77
N LEU A 943 -13.52 9.83 26.48
CA LEU A 943 -12.30 9.28 25.90
C LEU A 943 -11.16 10.30 25.76
N GLY A 944 -11.40 11.58 26.08
CA GLY A 944 -10.40 12.65 25.95
C GLY A 944 -9.04 12.31 26.56
N PRO A 945 -8.94 11.77 27.80
CA PRO A 945 -7.66 11.38 28.38
C PRO A 945 -6.93 10.29 27.59
N TRP A 946 -7.65 9.30 27.05
CA TRP A 946 -7.09 8.23 26.23
C TRP A 946 -6.65 8.71 24.84
N LEU A 947 -7.32 9.75 24.32
CA LEU A 947 -7.05 10.34 23.01
C LEU A 947 -6.03 11.49 23.07
N SER A 948 -5.49 11.82 24.24
CA SER A 948 -4.64 13.02 24.43
C SER A 948 -3.36 13.05 23.59
N ASP A 949 -2.85 11.88 23.21
CA ASP A 949 -1.66 11.69 22.35
C ASP A 949 -2.02 11.36 20.89
N ALA A 950 -3.31 11.37 20.54
CA ALA A 950 -3.78 11.05 19.20
C ALA A 950 -3.30 12.07 18.16
N GLN A 951 -2.95 11.58 16.98
CA GLN A 951 -2.61 12.41 15.83
C GLN A 951 -3.82 12.49 14.89
N VAL A 952 -4.39 13.68 14.77
CA VAL A 952 -5.57 13.91 13.91
C VAL A 952 -5.23 13.72 12.45
N ASN A 953 -6.08 12.99 11.73
CA ASN A 953 -5.97 12.76 10.30
C ASN A 953 -6.64 13.89 9.53
N THR A 954 -5.87 14.68 8.81
CA THR A 954 -6.35 15.80 7.98
C THR A 954 -6.02 15.59 6.52
N ASP A 955 -6.67 16.34 5.63
CA ASP A 955 -6.35 16.31 4.20
C ASP A 955 -4.89 16.68 3.90
N ASP A 956 -4.27 17.49 4.74
CA ASP A 956 -2.87 17.93 4.55
C ASP A 956 -1.86 16.87 5.00
N ASN A 957 -2.15 16.08 6.03
CA ASN A 957 -1.17 15.13 6.56
C ASN A 957 -1.47 13.67 6.22
N LEU A 958 -2.73 13.31 5.94
CA LEU A 958 -3.19 11.92 5.73
C LEU A 958 -2.54 10.94 6.72
N ARG A 959 -2.46 11.38 7.99
CA ARG A 959 -1.69 10.71 9.05
C ARG A 959 -2.08 9.27 9.23
N LEU A 960 -3.38 8.99 9.15
CA LEU A 960 -3.92 7.67 9.40
C LEU A 960 -3.37 6.60 8.45
N GLN A 961 -3.18 6.90 7.15
CA GLN A 961 -2.63 5.91 6.20
C GLN A 961 -1.23 5.44 6.58
N PHE A 962 -0.42 6.32 7.18
CA PHE A 962 0.94 5.99 7.62
C PHE A 962 0.94 5.22 8.93
N LEU A 963 0.11 5.64 9.90
CA LEU A 963 -0.04 4.95 11.18
C LEU A 963 -0.61 3.55 10.99
N ALA A 964 -1.68 3.41 10.20
CA ALA A 964 -2.31 2.14 9.91
C ALA A 964 -1.39 1.21 9.10
N GLY A 965 -0.73 1.72 8.06
CA GLY A 965 0.23 0.93 7.28
C GLY A 965 1.45 0.45 8.10
N PHE A 966 1.85 1.20 9.12
CA PHE A 966 2.92 0.79 10.03
C PHE A 966 2.43 -0.24 11.05
N GLY A 967 1.16 -0.15 11.47
CA GLY A 967 0.53 -1.00 12.49
C GLY A 967 -0.19 -2.25 11.97
N MET A 968 -0.29 -2.47 10.66
CA MET A 968 -1.16 -3.50 10.05
C MET A 968 -0.83 -4.97 10.39
N ASN A 969 0.33 -5.25 10.96
CA ASN A 969 0.73 -6.59 11.42
C ASN A 969 0.82 -6.67 12.95
N VAL A 970 0.36 -5.64 13.66
CA VAL A 970 0.34 -5.56 15.13
C VAL A 970 -1.06 -5.91 15.62
N ASP A 971 -1.16 -6.74 16.64
CA ASP A 971 -2.44 -7.04 17.29
C ASP A 971 -2.44 -6.47 18.72
N GLN A 972 -3.08 -5.31 18.86
CA GLN A 972 -3.27 -4.62 20.15
C GLN A 972 -4.74 -4.48 20.54
N ARG A 973 -5.65 -5.23 19.89
CA ARG A 973 -7.10 -5.07 20.05
C ARG A 973 -7.57 -5.16 21.52
N ALA A 974 -7.03 -6.11 22.30
CA ALA A 974 -7.42 -6.27 23.70
C ALA A 974 -6.95 -5.10 24.57
N GLU A 975 -5.78 -4.51 24.28
CA GLU A 975 -5.26 -3.33 24.97
C GLU A 975 -6.06 -2.08 24.61
N ILE A 976 -6.33 -1.89 23.31
CA ILE A 976 -7.13 -0.78 22.78
C ILE A 976 -8.53 -0.79 23.39
N TYR A 977 -9.21 -1.96 23.34
CA TYR A 977 -10.58 -2.10 23.81
C TYR A 977 -10.70 -1.87 25.33
N ARG A 978 -9.81 -2.47 26.11
CA ARG A 978 -9.75 -2.25 27.57
C ARG A 978 -9.45 -0.79 27.91
N GLY A 979 -8.54 -0.14 27.18
CA GLY A 979 -8.22 1.29 27.39
C GLY A 979 -9.42 2.21 27.16
N MET A 980 -10.23 1.93 26.14
CA MET A 980 -11.48 2.67 25.89
C MET A 980 -12.51 2.40 26.98
N LEU A 981 -12.80 1.14 27.29
CA LEU A 981 -13.84 0.76 28.26
C LEU A 981 -13.54 1.21 29.68
N ALA A 982 -12.27 1.35 30.07
CA ALA A 982 -11.88 1.82 31.39
C ALA A 982 -12.37 3.25 31.71
N LEU A 983 -12.68 4.05 30.69
CA LEU A 983 -13.14 5.43 30.81
C LEU A 983 -14.65 5.57 30.61
N ARG A 984 -15.34 4.46 30.36
CA ARG A 984 -16.77 4.45 30.09
C ARG A 984 -17.58 4.75 31.35
N HIS A 985 -18.53 5.69 31.23
CA HIS A 985 -19.50 6.00 32.26
C HIS A 985 -20.91 5.83 31.69
N TYR A 986 -21.89 5.56 32.56
CA TYR A 986 -23.28 5.54 32.09
C TYR A 986 -23.74 6.97 31.79
N PRO A 987 -24.23 7.27 30.57
CA PRO A 987 -24.59 8.63 30.20
C PRO A 987 -26.02 8.95 30.62
N ASP A 988 -26.20 9.54 31.79
CA ASP A 988 -27.54 9.83 32.38
C ASP A 988 -28.41 10.78 31.54
N ASP A 989 -27.81 11.58 30.67
CA ASP A 989 -28.46 12.57 29.81
C ASP A 989 -28.81 12.04 28.41
N MET A 990 -28.27 10.89 28.01
CA MET A 990 -28.47 10.33 26.67
C MET A 990 -29.68 9.40 26.56
N PHE A 991 -29.91 8.58 27.57
CA PHE A 991 -30.99 7.61 27.57
C PHE A 991 -32.21 8.13 28.35
N VAL A 992 -33.41 8.09 27.71
CA VAL A 992 -34.68 8.50 28.27
C VAL A 992 -35.60 7.29 28.25
N GLY A 993 -36.44 7.14 29.27
CA GLY A 993 -37.40 6.02 29.32
C GLY A 993 -37.94 5.76 30.71
N SER A 994 -38.67 4.66 30.85
CA SER A 994 -39.19 4.23 32.15
C SER A 994 -38.07 3.82 33.12
N PRO A 995 -38.24 4.00 34.43
CA PRO A 995 -37.22 3.61 35.41
C PRO A 995 -36.81 2.15 35.30
N ALA A 996 -37.70 1.26 34.91
CA ALA A 996 -37.41 -0.16 34.75
C ALA A 996 -36.43 -0.41 33.61
N GLN A 997 -36.64 0.21 32.43
CA GLN A 997 -35.77 0.09 31.27
C GLN A 997 -34.42 0.74 31.51
N LEU A 998 -34.39 1.95 32.09
CA LEU A 998 -33.15 2.67 32.39
C LEU A 998 -32.27 1.93 33.41
N ASN A 999 -32.90 1.36 34.47
CA ASN A 999 -32.12 0.56 35.45
C ASN A 999 -31.60 -0.75 34.81
N GLY A 1000 -32.39 -1.40 33.98
CA GLY A 1000 -31.97 -2.57 33.22
C GLY A 1000 -30.78 -2.26 32.29
N LEU A 1001 -30.85 -1.16 31.55
CA LEU A 1001 -29.79 -0.70 30.65
C LEU A 1001 -28.51 -0.34 31.43
N ARG A 1002 -28.66 0.41 32.56
CA ARG A 1002 -27.52 0.75 33.42
C ARG A 1002 -26.83 -0.50 33.96
N ALA A 1003 -27.61 -1.48 34.44
CA ALA A 1003 -27.06 -2.74 34.93
C ALA A 1003 -26.33 -3.52 33.84
N ALA A 1004 -26.91 -3.57 32.61
CA ALA A 1004 -26.31 -4.25 31.47
C ALA A 1004 -25.01 -3.58 31.00
N ILE A 1005 -24.94 -2.24 30.95
CA ILE A 1005 -23.72 -1.49 30.60
C ILE A 1005 -22.64 -1.74 31.64
N VAL A 1006 -22.96 -1.71 32.94
CA VAL A 1006 -21.99 -1.96 34.03
C VAL A 1006 -21.52 -3.41 34.04
N ALA A 1007 -22.43 -4.38 33.85
CA ALA A 1007 -22.06 -5.81 33.80
C ALA A 1007 -21.13 -6.12 32.59
N GLY A 1008 -21.34 -5.49 31.44
CA GLY A 1008 -20.44 -5.63 30.29
C GLY A 1008 -19.06 -4.97 30.47
N ALA A 1009 -18.85 -4.26 31.59
CA ALA A 1009 -17.54 -3.70 31.96
C ALA A 1009 -16.69 -4.66 32.81
N GLN A 1010 -17.27 -5.72 33.38
CA GLN A 1010 -16.59 -6.75 34.14
C GLN A 1010 -16.24 -7.95 33.26
#